data_34290ca7069679aa89d648311fd761cd
#
_entry.id   34290ca7069679aa89d648311fd761cd
#
_cell.length_a   1.000
_cell.length_b   1.000
_cell.length_c   1.000
_cell.angle_alpha   90.00
_cell.angle_beta   90.00
_cell.angle_gamma   90.00
#
_symmetry.space_group_name_H-M   'P 1'
#
loop_
_entity.id
_entity.type
_entity.pdbx_description
1 polymer ?
#
loop_
_entity_poly.entity_id
_entity_poly.type
_entity_poly.pdbx_seq_one_letter_code
_entity_poly.pdbx_strand_id
1 'polypeptide(L)'
;MIHQIIKRDGSTVDYSREKIRVAIHKANKDVKENLRATEAEIDYILEQIETTSRTRLAVEEIQDQVEEGLMRIERFYLAKEYILYREKHSLIRQTNTTDESIMKLISHRNKELNEENANKNPVILSTQRDYIAGETSKDISDRILLPERVVKAHKEGVLHFHDKDYFIQKGMFNCCLVNIQDMLDNGTVMNGKMIESPKSFQVACTVMTQIIAAVASNQYGGQSINIKHLGKYLRKTYDKALKQAEQSLLETPIADIDEATGQIIVERVAKERMLDDLKAGVQTIQYQINTLMTTNGQSPFVTLFLNIEKDDEYAPEIAMIIEEILNQRLQGIKNESGVYVTPAFPKLIYVLNDDNCLEGGQYDYLTKLAAKCSAKRMYPDYISAKIMKQNHDGEVFSPMGCRSFLSEWKDSDGHYKWEGRFNQGVVSLNLPQIGIVAKGNMEAFWTLLDERLELCKEALLCRHESLLGTLSDVSPIHWQYGAIARLKPGEVIDPYLMDGYSTISLGYIGLYELTMLMTKSSHTTDAGRDFADAVLNHLREKVDIWKTETHIGFGLYGTPAESLCYRFAKIDLERFGEIENVTDKGYYTNSYHVDVREKIDAFTKLQFESQFQKISSGGAISYVEVPFLFNNLNAIESVMKFMYNNIQYAEFNTKSDYCTKCGFTGEIKLNDHLEWECPNCHTTMNSDGTAISDKDTKGVLKIVRRTCGYLGENYFNKGKTEEIKQRVTHL
;
A
#
# COMPACT_ATOMS: atom_id res chain seq x y z
N MET A 1 -41.08 31.75 11.03
CA MET A 1 -39.85 32.10 11.75
C MET A 1 -38.81 31.04 11.54
N ILE A 2 -37.56 31.45 11.22
CA ILE A 2 -36.42 30.55 11.06
C ILE A 2 -36.00 30.05 12.46
N HIS A 3 -35.87 28.73 12.62
CA HIS A 3 -35.38 28.13 13.85
C HIS A 3 -33.94 27.58 13.70
N GLN A 4 -33.59 27.12 12.53
CA GLN A 4 -32.32 26.45 12.29
C GLN A 4 -31.66 26.90 10.98
N ILE A 5 -30.33 26.88 11.02
CA ILE A 5 -29.47 27.16 9.85
C ILE A 5 -28.71 25.89 9.49
N ILE A 6 -28.76 25.51 8.21
CA ILE A 6 -27.92 24.46 7.66
C ILE A 6 -26.59 25.10 7.27
N LYS A 7 -25.52 24.71 7.95
CA LYS A 7 -24.16 25.14 7.57
C LYS A 7 -23.71 24.46 6.30
N ARG A 8 -22.59 24.94 5.74
CA ARG A 8 -21.96 24.39 4.52
C ARG A 8 -21.46 22.96 4.68
N ASP A 9 -21.12 22.54 5.90
CA ASP A 9 -20.74 21.17 6.25
C ASP A 9 -21.94 20.23 6.46
N GLY A 10 -23.17 20.69 6.20
CA GLY A 10 -24.42 19.96 6.41
C GLY A 10 -24.91 19.96 7.85
N SER A 11 -24.12 20.41 8.83
CA SER A 11 -24.55 20.48 10.23
C SER A 11 -25.63 21.55 10.44
N THR A 12 -26.55 21.30 11.37
CA THR A 12 -27.63 22.23 11.69
C THR A 12 -27.34 22.93 13.02
N VAL A 13 -27.49 24.23 13.06
CA VAL A 13 -27.35 25.06 14.27
C VAL A 13 -28.56 25.98 14.41
N ASP A 14 -28.80 26.45 15.64
CA ASP A 14 -29.86 27.39 15.89
C ASP A 14 -29.63 28.73 15.21
N TYR A 15 -30.73 29.31 14.72
CA TYR A 15 -30.70 30.65 14.10
C TYR A 15 -30.28 31.70 15.14
N SER A 16 -29.39 32.60 14.72
CA SER A 16 -28.95 33.73 15.56
C SER A 16 -28.94 35.01 14.75
N ARG A 17 -29.92 35.87 15.04
CA ARG A 17 -30.05 37.24 14.50
C ARG A 17 -28.76 38.06 14.72
N GLU A 18 -28.16 37.92 15.90
CA GLU A 18 -26.94 38.65 16.27
C GLU A 18 -25.72 38.32 15.40
N LYS A 19 -25.57 37.07 14.94
CA LYS A 19 -24.49 36.67 14.05
C LYS A 19 -24.56 37.39 12.70
N ILE A 20 -25.77 37.61 12.18
CA ILE A 20 -25.99 38.32 10.92
C ILE A 20 -25.70 39.81 11.13
N ARG A 21 -26.20 40.41 12.23
CA ARG A 21 -25.93 41.79 12.63
C ARG A 21 -24.43 42.07 12.69
N VAL A 22 -23.67 41.22 13.39
CA VAL A 22 -22.21 41.31 13.51
C VAL A 22 -21.51 41.24 12.14
N ALA A 23 -22.02 40.41 11.21
CA ALA A 23 -21.45 40.31 9.87
C ALA A 23 -21.63 41.63 9.07
N ILE A 24 -22.81 42.26 9.14
CA ILE A 24 -23.09 43.53 8.51
C ILE A 24 -22.22 44.63 9.16
N HIS A 25 -22.10 44.66 10.47
CA HIS A 25 -21.24 45.62 11.17
C HIS A 25 -19.75 45.48 10.80
N LYS A 26 -19.27 44.30 10.55
CA LYS A 26 -17.89 44.11 10.05
C LYS A 26 -17.72 44.74 8.69
N ALA A 27 -18.66 44.55 7.75
CA ALA A 27 -18.61 45.22 6.46
C ALA A 27 -18.76 46.76 6.59
N ASN A 28 -19.56 47.24 7.53
CA ASN A 28 -19.70 48.68 7.81
C ASN A 28 -18.37 49.36 8.19
N LYS A 29 -17.43 48.61 8.81
CA LYS A 29 -16.11 49.20 9.18
C LYS A 29 -15.25 49.53 7.97
N ASP A 30 -15.45 48.81 6.86
CA ASP A 30 -14.65 48.96 5.63
C ASP A 30 -15.19 50.03 4.67
N VAL A 31 -16.35 50.67 5.02
CA VAL A 31 -16.92 51.76 4.23
C VAL A 31 -16.93 53.09 5.00
N LYS A 32 -16.93 54.23 4.23
CA LYS A 32 -16.99 55.57 4.81
C LYS A 32 -18.27 55.74 5.62
N GLU A 33 -18.23 56.56 6.68
CA GLU A 33 -19.29 56.69 7.66
C GLU A 33 -20.67 57.03 7.05
N ASN A 34 -20.68 57.89 6.05
CA ASN A 34 -21.89 58.29 5.31
C ASN A 34 -22.48 57.20 4.41
N LEU A 35 -21.78 56.12 4.18
CA LEU A 35 -22.19 54.98 3.34
C LEU A 35 -22.55 53.76 4.15
N ARG A 36 -22.42 53.81 5.49
CA ARG A 36 -22.75 52.77 6.42
C ARG A 36 -24.27 52.54 6.54
N ALA A 37 -24.69 51.35 6.77
CA ALA A 37 -26.04 51.06 7.19
C ALA A 37 -26.21 51.45 8.66
N THR A 38 -27.33 52.10 8.97
CA THR A 38 -27.76 52.41 10.33
C THR A 38 -28.35 51.20 11.05
N GLU A 39 -28.46 51.25 12.38
CA GLU A 39 -29.07 50.14 13.13
C GLU A 39 -30.54 49.87 12.68
N ALA A 40 -31.32 50.90 12.39
CA ALA A 40 -32.66 50.74 11.87
C ALA A 40 -32.72 50.04 10.51
N GLU A 41 -31.76 50.34 9.61
CA GLU A 41 -31.66 49.69 8.31
C GLU A 41 -31.21 48.22 8.46
N ILE A 42 -30.32 47.92 9.40
CA ILE A 42 -29.90 46.56 9.71
C ILE A 42 -31.06 45.77 10.27
N ASP A 43 -31.82 46.34 11.25
CA ASP A 43 -32.99 45.70 11.80
C ASP A 43 -34.05 45.42 10.73
N TYR A 44 -34.29 46.34 9.82
CA TYR A 44 -35.18 46.16 8.69
C TYR A 44 -34.78 44.94 7.83
N ILE A 45 -33.50 44.81 7.49
CA ILE A 45 -32.99 43.65 6.73
C ILE A 45 -33.24 42.34 7.50
N LEU A 46 -32.93 42.31 8.80
CA LEU A 46 -33.09 41.14 9.64
C LEU A 46 -34.58 40.73 9.74
N GLU A 47 -35.50 41.69 9.87
CA GLU A 47 -36.94 41.45 9.86
C GLU A 47 -37.42 40.85 8.51
N GLN A 48 -36.89 41.36 7.36
CA GLN A 48 -37.21 40.78 6.03
C GLN A 48 -36.75 39.29 5.94
N ILE A 49 -35.57 38.99 6.43
CA ILE A 49 -35.05 37.61 6.47
C ILE A 49 -35.96 36.74 7.32
N GLU A 50 -36.44 37.21 8.49
CA GLU A 50 -37.29 36.49 9.43
C GLU A 50 -38.76 36.29 8.98
N THR A 51 -39.21 37.07 7.96
CA THR A 51 -40.56 36.91 7.39
C THR A 51 -40.74 35.65 6.53
N THR A 52 -39.69 34.91 6.26
CA THR A 52 -39.79 33.65 5.49
C THR A 52 -40.66 32.61 6.15
N SER A 53 -41.42 31.86 5.38
CA SER A 53 -42.25 30.76 5.87
C SER A 53 -41.47 29.49 6.20
N ARG A 54 -40.17 29.43 5.84
CA ARG A 54 -39.31 28.27 6.08
C ARG A 54 -38.79 28.27 7.51
N THR A 55 -38.74 27.09 8.11
CA THR A 55 -38.17 26.89 9.44
C THR A 55 -36.66 26.63 9.44
N ARG A 56 -36.12 26.27 8.26
CA ARG A 56 -34.69 26.01 8.02
C ARG A 56 -34.24 26.71 6.75
N LEU A 57 -33.09 27.36 6.78
CA LEU A 57 -32.43 27.97 5.62
C LEU A 57 -30.95 27.58 5.58
N ALA A 58 -30.40 27.48 4.37
CA ALA A 58 -28.96 27.36 4.21
C ALA A 58 -28.26 28.69 4.56
N VAL A 59 -27.05 28.64 5.08
CA VAL A 59 -26.27 29.84 5.39
C VAL A 59 -26.05 30.70 4.17
N GLU A 60 -25.93 30.13 2.97
CA GLU A 60 -25.81 30.86 1.72
C GLU A 60 -27.07 31.63 1.37
N GLU A 61 -28.26 31.01 1.51
CA GLU A 61 -29.54 31.68 1.28
C GLU A 61 -29.72 32.90 2.21
N ILE A 62 -29.25 32.84 3.45
CA ILE A 62 -29.27 33.97 4.37
C ILE A 62 -28.31 35.08 3.90
N GLN A 63 -27.13 34.72 3.45
CA GLN A 63 -26.15 35.70 2.94
C GLN A 63 -26.65 36.39 1.67
N ASP A 64 -27.29 35.64 0.77
CA ASP A 64 -27.90 36.21 -0.44
C ASP A 64 -29.02 37.22 -0.07
N GLN A 65 -29.85 36.89 0.95
CA GLN A 65 -30.90 37.78 1.44
C GLN A 65 -30.30 39.05 2.11
N VAL A 66 -29.17 38.95 2.78
CA VAL A 66 -28.47 40.15 3.32
C VAL A 66 -28.00 41.04 2.18
N GLU A 67 -27.36 40.47 1.15
CA GLU A 67 -26.90 41.23 -0.03
C GLU A 67 -28.04 41.91 -0.75
N GLU A 68 -29.15 41.20 -1.01
CA GLU A 68 -30.34 41.82 -1.60
C GLU A 68 -30.94 42.90 -0.70
N GLY A 69 -30.98 42.69 0.61
CA GLY A 69 -31.48 43.65 1.59
C GLY A 69 -30.66 44.95 1.55
N LEU A 70 -29.33 44.85 1.53
CA LEU A 70 -28.43 45.98 1.42
C LEU A 70 -28.61 46.76 0.11
N MET A 71 -28.86 46.04 -0.99
CA MET A 71 -29.16 46.68 -2.30
C MET A 71 -30.51 47.38 -2.29
N ARG A 72 -31.56 46.79 -1.69
CA ARG A 72 -32.91 47.37 -1.59
C ARG A 72 -32.96 48.68 -0.80
N ILE A 73 -32.11 48.83 0.23
CA ILE A 73 -31.97 50.07 0.99
C ILE A 73 -30.96 51.04 0.37
N GLU A 74 -30.58 50.82 -0.89
CA GLU A 74 -29.67 51.64 -1.70
C GLU A 74 -28.23 51.80 -1.10
N ARG A 75 -27.81 50.88 -0.24
CA ARG A 75 -26.45 50.82 0.34
C ARG A 75 -25.50 50.04 -0.56
N PHE A 76 -25.41 50.44 -1.86
CA PHE A 76 -24.69 49.67 -2.89
C PHE A 76 -23.20 49.50 -2.60
N TYR A 77 -22.52 50.52 -2.01
CA TYR A 77 -21.12 50.39 -1.65
C TYR A 77 -20.91 49.37 -0.51
N LEU A 78 -21.80 49.37 0.48
CA LEU A 78 -21.77 48.42 1.56
C LEU A 78 -22.10 47.00 1.08
N ALA A 79 -23.09 46.86 0.18
CA ALA A 79 -23.41 45.57 -0.45
C ALA A 79 -22.20 45.02 -1.19
N LYS A 80 -21.49 45.89 -1.97
CA LYS A 80 -20.24 45.49 -2.66
C LYS A 80 -19.17 45.01 -1.67
N GLU A 81 -18.91 45.75 -0.60
CA GLU A 81 -17.92 45.37 0.42
C GLU A 81 -18.35 44.08 1.15
N TYR A 82 -19.65 43.86 1.40
CA TYR A 82 -20.18 42.65 1.97
C TYR A 82 -19.95 41.44 1.03
N ILE A 83 -20.20 41.59 -0.27
CA ILE A 83 -19.95 40.57 -1.31
C ILE A 83 -18.46 40.26 -1.38
N LEU A 84 -17.60 41.28 -1.45
CA LEU A 84 -16.14 41.10 -1.47
C LEU A 84 -15.62 40.45 -0.18
N TYR A 85 -16.18 40.81 0.97
CA TYR A 85 -15.87 40.18 2.23
C TYR A 85 -16.27 38.70 2.22
N ARG A 86 -17.47 38.37 1.73
CA ARG A 86 -17.94 37.01 1.56
C ARG A 86 -17.03 36.19 0.62
N GLU A 87 -16.72 36.75 -0.54
CA GLU A 87 -15.80 36.16 -1.54
C GLU A 87 -14.42 35.90 -0.95
N LYS A 88 -13.83 36.91 -0.30
CA LYS A 88 -12.53 36.83 0.36
C LYS A 88 -12.55 35.74 1.46
N HIS A 89 -13.61 35.66 2.26
CA HIS A 89 -13.76 34.62 3.27
C HIS A 89 -14.10 33.25 2.66
N SER A 90 -14.69 33.20 1.48
CA SER A 90 -14.88 31.94 0.72
C SER A 90 -13.55 31.45 0.18
N LEU A 91 -12.77 32.32 -0.44
CA LEU A 91 -11.42 32.04 -0.91
C LEU A 91 -10.48 31.65 0.25
N ILE A 92 -10.49 32.38 1.35
CA ILE A 92 -9.69 32.08 2.57
C ILE A 92 -10.11 30.73 3.15
N ARG A 93 -11.37 30.32 3.09
CA ARG A 93 -11.83 29.01 3.56
C ARG A 93 -11.50 27.90 2.59
N GLN A 94 -11.49 28.14 1.29
CA GLN A 94 -11.01 27.18 0.28
C GLN A 94 -9.48 27.01 0.36
N THR A 95 -8.74 28.08 0.67
CA THR A 95 -7.30 28.02 0.97
C THR A 95 -7.01 27.49 2.39
N ASN A 96 -7.91 27.68 3.36
CA ASN A 96 -7.72 27.26 4.75
C ASN A 96 -7.75 25.74 4.98
N THR A 97 -8.33 24.92 4.10
CA THR A 97 -8.32 23.47 4.31
C THR A 97 -6.91 22.90 4.19
N THR A 98 -6.14 23.34 3.19
CA THR A 98 -4.76 22.88 2.98
C THR A 98 -3.82 23.52 3.99
N ASP A 99 -3.92 24.83 4.24
CA ASP A 99 -3.14 25.53 5.25
C ASP A 99 -3.42 24.97 6.66
N GLU A 100 -4.67 24.68 6.99
CA GLU A 100 -5.05 24.07 8.26
C GLU A 100 -4.49 22.65 8.41
N SER A 101 -4.56 21.82 7.37
CA SER A 101 -3.95 20.49 7.33
C SER A 101 -2.44 20.57 7.56
N ILE A 102 -1.75 21.46 6.84
CA ILE A 102 -0.31 21.67 6.99
C ILE A 102 0.03 22.18 8.40
N MET A 103 -0.72 23.14 8.94
CA MET A 103 -0.48 23.67 10.29
C MET A 103 -0.75 22.63 11.37
N LYS A 104 -1.78 21.78 11.21
CA LYS A 104 -2.04 20.65 12.11
C LYS A 104 -0.92 19.60 12.03
N LEU A 105 -0.38 19.35 10.85
CA LEU A 105 0.75 18.46 10.64
C LEU A 105 2.01 19.00 11.34
N ILE A 106 2.39 20.26 11.10
CA ILE A 106 3.56 20.90 11.71
C ILE A 106 3.45 20.94 13.24
N SER A 107 2.24 21.14 13.77
CA SER A 107 1.99 21.17 15.21
C SER A 107 1.77 19.78 15.82
N HIS A 108 1.96 18.70 15.07
CA HIS A 108 1.73 17.29 15.46
C HIS A 108 0.30 17.02 15.97
N ARG A 109 -0.71 17.76 15.51
CA ARG A 109 -2.11 17.62 15.89
C ARG A 109 -2.97 16.87 14.88
N ASN A 110 -2.42 16.51 13.72
CA ASN A 110 -3.14 15.76 12.69
C ASN A 110 -3.07 14.26 12.98
N LYS A 111 -4.01 13.74 13.77
CA LYS A 111 -4.06 12.32 14.12
C LYS A 111 -4.33 11.42 12.91
N GLU A 112 -5.16 11.85 11.96
CA GLU A 112 -5.50 11.06 10.79
C GLU A 112 -4.28 10.83 9.90
N LEU A 113 -3.49 11.87 9.61
CA LEU A 113 -2.23 11.73 8.86
C LEU A 113 -1.17 10.95 9.63
N ASN A 114 -1.13 11.08 10.95
CA ASN A 114 -0.18 10.33 11.78
C ASN A 114 -0.43 8.81 11.77
N GLU A 115 -1.66 8.40 11.47
CA GLU A 115 -2.11 7.00 11.45
C GLU A 115 -2.34 6.47 10.02
N GLU A 116 -2.13 7.29 8.99
CA GLU A 116 -2.40 6.95 7.59
C GLU A 116 -1.45 5.86 7.07
N ASN A 117 -0.19 5.89 7.48
CA ASN A 117 0.82 4.94 7.02
C ASN A 117 1.69 4.45 8.18
N ALA A 118 1.60 3.16 8.49
CA ALA A 118 2.34 2.53 9.59
C ALA A 118 3.87 2.59 9.44
N ASN A 119 4.39 2.85 8.25
CA ASN A 119 5.83 2.88 7.95
C ASN A 119 6.41 4.30 7.88
N LYS A 120 5.58 5.35 8.02
CA LYS A 120 6.02 6.76 8.00
C LYS A 120 5.83 7.38 9.38
N ASN A 121 6.88 8.00 9.90
CA ASN A 121 6.82 8.75 11.16
C ASN A 121 6.75 10.27 10.88
N PRO A 122 5.56 10.90 11.01
CA PRO A 122 5.36 12.31 10.66
C PRO A 122 6.06 13.30 11.61
N VAL A 123 6.65 12.83 12.70
CA VAL A 123 7.46 13.66 13.62
C VAL A 123 8.84 13.94 13.01
N ILE A 124 9.34 13.06 12.15
CA ILE A 124 10.65 13.21 11.50
C ILE A 124 10.56 14.28 10.39
N LEU A 125 11.49 15.24 10.39
CA LEU A 125 11.47 16.39 9.49
C LEU A 125 11.46 16.04 7.99
N SER A 126 12.18 15.00 7.56
CA SER A 126 12.16 14.53 6.16
C SER A 126 10.80 13.98 5.77
N THR A 127 10.18 13.19 6.63
CA THR A 127 8.83 12.65 6.45
C THR A 127 7.78 13.76 6.48
N GLN A 128 7.91 14.73 7.39
CA GLN A 128 7.02 15.89 7.46
C GLN A 128 7.04 16.70 6.18
N ARG A 129 8.23 16.89 5.56
CA ARG A 129 8.37 17.59 4.28
C ARG A 129 7.63 16.85 3.15
N ASP A 130 7.71 15.53 3.11
CA ASP A 130 6.99 14.70 2.14
C ASP A 130 5.47 14.84 2.31
N TYR A 131 4.97 14.79 3.55
CA TYR A 131 3.55 15.03 3.85
C TYR A 131 3.06 16.42 3.46
N ILE A 132 3.86 17.48 3.67
CA ILE A 132 3.52 18.85 3.24
C ILE A 132 3.39 18.91 1.71
N ALA A 133 4.34 18.30 0.99
CA ALA A 133 4.26 18.17 -0.46
C ALA A 133 3.01 17.39 -0.90
N GLY A 134 2.69 16.30 -0.19
CA GLY A 134 1.49 15.49 -0.42
C GLY A 134 0.19 16.26 -0.23
N GLU A 135 0.04 17.04 0.83
CA GLU A 135 -1.16 17.87 1.04
C GLU A 135 -1.33 18.93 -0.06
N THR A 136 -0.21 19.54 -0.50
CA THR A 136 -0.22 20.45 -1.65
C THR A 136 -0.64 19.74 -2.93
N SER A 137 -0.13 18.53 -3.17
CA SER A 137 -0.49 17.71 -4.34
C SER A 137 -1.99 17.36 -4.34
N LYS A 138 -2.54 16.93 -3.21
CA LYS A 138 -3.97 16.62 -3.05
C LYS A 138 -4.85 17.81 -3.42
N ASP A 139 -4.52 18.99 -2.91
CA ASP A 139 -5.26 20.24 -3.17
C ASP A 139 -5.23 20.65 -4.65
N ILE A 140 -4.04 20.68 -5.26
CA ILE A 140 -3.89 21.03 -6.67
C ILE A 140 -4.58 20.00 -7.56
N SER A 141 -4.48 18.73 -7.23
CA SER A 141 -5.15 17.64 -7.96
C SER A 141 -6.66 17.84 -7.96
N ASP A 142 -7.25 18.18 -6.80
CA ASP A 142 -8.70 18.40 -6.67
C ASP A 142 -9.20 19.66 -7.38
N ARG A 143 -8.40 20.73 -7.42
CA ARG A 143 -8.85 22.00 -7.98
C ARG A 143 -8.53 22.20 -9.45
N ILE A 144 -7.48 21.52 -9.96
CA ILE A 144 -6.92 21.85 -11.28
C ILE A 144 -6.79 20.62 -12.19
N LEU A 145 -6.32 19.48 -11.66
CA LEU A 145 -5.88 18.38 -12.51
C LEU A 145 -6.95 17.33 -12.77
N LEU A 146 -7.83 17.08 -11.81
CA LEU A 146 -8.86 16.04 -11.93
C LEU A 146 -10.21 16.63 -12.35
N PRO A 147 -11.00 15.94 -13.18
CA PRO A 147 -12.37 16.34 -13.49
C PRO A 147 -13.24 16.44 -12.22
N GLU A 148 -14.09 17.46 -12.16
CA GLU A 148 -14.95 17.74 -10.99
C GLU A 148 -15.76 16.52 -10.56
N ARG A 149 -16.29 15.73 -11.51
CA ARG A 149 -17.06 14.52 -11.22
C ARG A 149 -16.21 13.42 -10.55
N VAL A 150 -14.93 13.29 -10.92
CA VAL A 150 -14.00 12.34 -10.28
C VAL A 150 -13.67 12.80 -8.86
N VAL A 151 -13.41 14.10 -8.68
CA VAL A 151 -13.15 14.71 -7.36
C VAL A 151 -14.34 14.53 -6.44
N LYS A 152 -15.57 14.79 -6.93
CA LYS A 152 -16.81 14.59 -6.18
C LYS A 152 -16.98 13.12 -5.80
N ALA A 153 -16.83 12.19 -6.75
CA ALA A 153 -16.92 10.76 -6.49
C ALA A 153 -15.89 10.28 -5.46
N HIS A 154 -14.67 10.81 -5.51
CA HIS A 154 -13.64 10.53 -4.50
C HIS A 154 -14.04 11.04 -3.11
N LYS A 155 -14.51 12.30 -3.01
CA LYS A 155 -14.92 12.91 -1.73
C LYS A 155 -16.14 12.23 -1.13
N GLU A 156 -17.07 11.81 -1.96
CA GLU A 156 -18.30 11.10 -1.55
C GLU A 156 -18.09 9.60 -1.27
N GLY A 157 -16.87 9.09 -1.43
CA GLY A 157 -16.55 7.69 -1.17
C GLY A 157 -17.09 6.71 -2.21
N VAL A 158 -17.49 7.15 -3.39
CA VAL A 158 -17.91 6.30 -4.52
C VAL A 158 -16.73 5.51 -5.05
N LEU A 159 -15.60 6.19 -5.19
CA LEU A 159 -14.31 5.63 -5.58
C LEU A 159 -13.18 6.23 -4.73
N HIS A 160 -12.02 5.62 -4.81
CA HIS A 160 -10.78 6.16 -4.24
C HIS A 160 -9.73 6.27 -5.34
N PHE A 161 -9.30 7.49 -5.60
CA PHE A 161 -8.14 7.78 -6.43
C PHE A 161 -6.90 7.66 -5.54
N HIS A 162 -6.14 6.56 -5.69
CA HIS A 162 -4.98 6.27 -4.84
C HIS A 162 -3.84 7.27 -5.06
N ASP A 163 -3.01 7.45 -4.04
CA ASP A 163 -1.74 8.19 -4.12
C ASP A 163 -1.86 9.57 -4.80
N LYS A 164 -2.95 10.28 -4.46
CA LYS A 164 -3.21 11.65 -4.95
C LYS A 164 -2.18 12.65 -4.43
N ASP A 165 -1.51 12.30 -3.34
CA ASP A 165 -0.40 13.02 -2.74
C ASP A 165 0.86 13.07 -3.62
N TYR A 166 0.96 12.21 -4.64
CA TYR A 166 2.04 12.22 -5.64
C TYR A 166 1.57 12.59 -7.06
N PHE A 167 0.27 12.80 -7.29
CA PHE A 167 -0.30 12.93 -8.62
C PHE A 167 0.13 14.22 -9.38
N ILE A 168 0.51 15.27 -8.66
CA ILE A 168 1.03 16.50 -9.27
C ILE A 168 2.37 16.28 -10.01
N GLN A 169 3.14 15.26 -9.62
CA GLN A 169 4.45 14.99 -10.18
C GLN A 169 4.31 14.20 -11.48
N LYS A 170 4.38 14.91 -12.61
CA LYS A 170 4.29 14.29 -13.93
C LYS A 170 5.39 13.26 -14.12
N GLY A 171 5.01 12.05 -14.54
CA GLY A 171 5.93 10.94 -14.77
C GLY A 171 6.15 10.02 -13.56
N MET A 172 5.59 10.33 -12.39
CA MET A 172 5.63 9.45 -11.24
C MET A 172 4.53 8.37 -11.34
N PHE A 173 4.91 7.11 -11.18
CA PHE A 173 4.02 5.95 -11.27
C PHE A 173 4.07 5.10 -10.00
N ASN A 174 3.22 4.06 -9.92
CA ASN A 174 3.03 3.27 -8.71
C ASN A 174 4.21 2.33 -8.42
N CYS A 175 4.26 1.18 -9.07
CA CYS A 175 5.16 0.07 -8.73
C CYS A 175 5.88 -0.44 -9.98
N CYS A 176 7.05 -1.09 -9.81
CA CYS A 176 7.76 -1.73 -10.91
C CYS A 176 8.41 -3.07 -10.52
N LEU A 177 8.66 -3.90 -11.53
CA LEU A 177 9.61 -5.00 -11.49
C LEU A 177 10.94 -4.51 -12.05
N VAL A 178 11.92 -4.29 -11.18
CA VAL A 178 13.23 -3.75 -11.58
C VAL A 178 13.97 -4.77 -12.41
N ASN A 179 14.47 -4.38 -13.59
CA ASN A 179 15.37 -5.20 -14.39
C ASN A 179 16.78 -5.17 -13.80
N ILE A 180 16.93 -5.80 -12.63
CA ILE A 180 18.20 -5.83 -11.91
C ILE A 180 19.29 -6.56 -12.70
N GLN A 181 18.91 -7.54 -13.55
CA GLN A 181 19.85 -8.24 -14.41
C GLN A 181 20.56 -7.29 -15.36
N ASP A 182 19.78 -6.49 -16.10
CA ASP A 182 20.33 -5.52 -17.04
C ASP A 182 21.24 -4.50 -16.36
N MET A 183 20.79 -3.99 -15.19
CA MET A 183 21.55 -2.97 -14.45
C MET A 183 22.87 -3.48 -13.88
N LEU A 184 22.92 -4.74 -13.44
CA LEU A 184 24.15 -5.35 -12.92
C LEU A 184 25.07 -5.84 -14.04
N ASP A 185 24.52 -6.30 -15.16
CA ASP A 185 25.32 -6.83 -16.27
C ASP A 185 25.95 -5.75 -17.13
N ASN A 186 25.15 -4.75 -17.48
CA ASN A 186 25.57 -3.67 -18.38
C ASN A 186 26.01 -2.41 -17.62
N GLY A 187 25.95 -2.45 -16.28
CA GLY A 187 26.20 -1.30 -15.44
C GLY A 187 25.02 -0.32 -15.44
N THR A 188 25.10 0.65 -14.55
CA THR A 188 24.09 1.69 -14.38
C THR A 188 24.73 3.01 -13.99
N VAL A 189 23.95 4.10 -13.98
CA VAL A 189 24.44 5.43 -13.57
C VAL A 189 23.63 5.92 -12.38
N MET A 190 24.32 6.35 -11.32
CA MET A 190 23.70 6.99 -10.17
C MET A 190 24.41 8.31 -9.86
N ASN A 191 23.64 9.40 -9.71
CA ASN A 191 24.19 10.74 -9.49
C ASN A 191 25.32 11.13 -10.47
N GLY A 192 25.14 10.78 -11.74
CA GLY A 192 26.11 11.06 -12.81
C GLY A 192 27.42 10.26 -12.73
N LYS A 193 27.47 9.19 -11.92
CA LYS A 193 28.63 8.29 -11.82
C LYS A 193 28.26 6.92 -12.38
N MET A 194 29.11 6.45 -13.31
CA MET A 194 29.00 5.10 -13.90
C MET A 194 29.37 4.05 -12.82
N ILE A 195 28.53 3.06 -12.68
CA ILE A 195 28.74 1.88 -11.85
C ILE A 195 28.84 0.68 -12.80
N GLU A 196 30.05 0.12 -12.87
CA GLU A 196 30.33 -1.02 -13.71
C GLU A 196 29.76 -2.32 -13.13
N SER A 197 29.70 -3.37 -13.96
CA SER A 197 29.27 -4.71 -13.55
C SER A 197 30.07 -5.22 -12.35
N PRO A 198 29.41 -5.66 -11.27
CA PRO A 198 30.10 -6.18 -10.08
C PRO A 198 30.95 -7.40 -10.36
N LYS A 199 32.06 -7.53 -9.59
CA LYS A 199 33.00 -8.66 -9.70
C LYS A 199 32.94 -9.62 -8.51
N SER A 200 32.02 -9.39 -7.56
CA SER A 200 31.75 -10.28 -6.43
C SER A 200 30.30 -10.13 -5.96
N PHE A 201 29.84 -11.09 -5.19
CA PHE A 201 28.48 -11.12 -4.67
C PHE A 201 28.19 -9.95 -3.71
N GLN A 202 29.08 -9.68 -2.73
CA GLN A 202 28.90 -8.58 -1.79
C GLN A 202 28.82 -7.22 -2.51
N VAL A 203 29.64 -7.00 -3.56
CA VAL A 203 29.57 -5.76 -4.35
C VAL A 203 28.25 -5.70 -5.12
N ALA A 204 27.78 -6.83 -5.69
CA ALA A 204 26.48 -6.89 -6.37
C ALA A 204 25.33 -6.55 -5.41
N CYS A 205 25.36 -7.06 -4.19
CA CYS A 205 24.38 -6.73 -3.15
C CYS A 205 24.41 -5.24 -2.77
N THR A 206 25.61 -4.65 -2.65
CA THR A 206 25.79 -3.21 -2.37
C THR A 206 25.20 -2.36 -3.50
N VAL A 207 25.55 -2.66 -4.75
CA VAL A 207 25.01 -1.93 -5.92
C VAL A 207 23.49 -2.09 -6.00
N MET A 208 22.97 -3.29 -5.79
CA MET A 208 21.53 -3.55 -5.76
C MET A 208 20.80 -2.70 -4.72
N THR A 209 21.35 -2.56 -3.50
CA THR A 209 20.71 -1.72 -2.47
C THR A 209 20.72 -0.23 -2.80
N GLN A 210 21.76 0.25 -3.51
CA GLN A 210 21.79 1.62 -4.02
C GLN A 210 20.76 1.82 -5.14
N ILE A 211 20.60 0.84 -6.05
CA ILE A 211 19.54 0.85 -7.07
C ILE A 211 18.17 0.91 -6.41
N ILE A 212 17.92 0.07 -5.39
CA ILE A 212 16.67 0.04 -4.62
C ILE A 212 16.35 1.42 -4.06
N ALA A 213 17.30 2.10 -3.45
CA ALA A 213 17.11 3.43 -2.87
C ALA A 213 16.82 4.49 -3.95
N ALA A 214 17.53 4.44 -5.08
CA ALA A 214 17.34 5.35 -6.20
C ALA A 214 15.97 5.15 -6.87
N VAL A 215 15.55 3.92 -7.12
CA VAL A 215 14.23 3.57 -7.67
C VAL A 215 13.12 4.02 -6.72
N ALA A 216 13.21 3.67 -5.43
CA ALA A 216 12.20 4.04 -4.41
C ALA A 216 12.05 5.56 -4.22
N SER A 217 13.06 6.34 -4.57
CA SER A 217 13.01 7.81 -4.52
C SER A 217 12.34 8.44 -5.75
N ASN A 218 12.03 7.66 -6.79
CA ASN A 218 11.47 8.14 -8.05
C ASN A 218 10.11 7.50 -8.41
N GLN A 219 9.51 6.76 -7.48
CA GLN A 219 8.16 6.21 -7.57
C GLN A 219 7.50 6.22 -6.19
N TYR A 220 6.17 6.11 -6.11
CA TYR A 220 5.48 6.15 -4.82
C TYR A 220 5.15 4.79 -4.23
N GLY A 221 5.04 3.75 -5.04
CA GLY A 221 4.76 2.38 -4.59
C GLY A 221 6.01 1.51 -4.45
N GLY A 222 5.78 0.20 -4.37
CA GLY A 222 6.84 -0.78 -4.15
C GLY A 222 7.59 -1.18 -5.42
N GLN A 223 8.73 -1.80 -5.21
CA GLN A 223 9.52 -2.43 -6.27
C GLN A 223 9.78 -3.88 -5.91
N SER A 224 9.94 -4.73 -6.92
CA SER A 224 10.33 -6.13 -6.70
C SER A 224 11.58 -6.46 -7.46
N ILE A 225 12.42 -7.28 -6.86
CA ILE A 225 13.69 -7.75 -7.39
C ILE A 225 13.73 -9.27 -7.33
N ASN A 226 14.06 -9.89 -8.46
CA ASN A 226 14.28 -11.32 -8.52
C ASN A 226 15.74 -11.63 -8.15
N ILE A 227 15.91 -12.35 -7.02
CA ILE A 227 17.27 -12.65 -6.50
C ILE A 227 18.04 -13.67 -7.34
N LYS A 228 17.39 -14.38 -8.26
CA LYS A 228 18.07 -15.36 -9.13
C LYS A 228 19.24 -14.76 -9.89
N HIS A 229 19.11 -13.48 -10.27
CA HIS A 229 20.17 -12.76 -10.99
C HIS A 229 21.45 -12.51 -10.18
N LEU A 230 21.42 -12.76 -8.87
CA LEU A 230 22.60 -12.70 -8.00
C LEU A 230 23.43 -13.99 -8.03
N GLY A 231 22.86 -15.12 -8.46
CA GLY A 231 23.53 -16.43 -8.46
C GLY A 231 24.87 -16.41 -9.20
N LYS A 232 24.92 -15.81 -10.38
CA LYS A 232 26.17 -15.70 -11.16
C LYS A 232 27.27 -14.88 -10.47
N TYR A 233 26.91 -13.92 -9.62
CA TYR A 233 27.90 -13.12 -8.88
C TYR A 233 28.47 -13.91 -7.70
N LEU A 234 27.70 -14.83 -7.13
CA LEU A 234 28.21 -15.77 -6.13
C LEU A 234 29.18 -16.77 -6.79
N ARG A 235 28.87 -17.29 -7.98
CA ARG A 235 29.79 -18.11 -8.78
C ARG A 235 31.07 -17.36 -9.12
N LYS A 236 31.00 -16.10 -9.57
CA LYS A 236 32.17 -15.26 -9.81
C LYS A 236 33.02 -15.06 -8.54
N THR A 237 32.39 -14.94 -7.35
CA THR A 237 33.11 -14.86 -6.09
C THR A 237 33.88 -16.14 -5.81
N TYR A 238 33.25 -17.31 -6.02
CA TYR A 238 33.91 -18.61 -5.85
C TYR A 238 35.11 -18.76 -6.80
N ASP A 239 34.93 -18.51 -8.10
CA ASP A 239 35.98 -18.62 -9.11
C ASP A 239 37.19 -17.70 -8.83
N LYS A 240 36.91 -16.50 -8.33
CA LYS A 240 37.95 -15.55 -7.91
C LYS A 240 38.68 -16.06 -6.67
N ALA A 241 37.94 -16.58 -5.67
CA ALA A 241 38.52 -17.12 -4.44
C ALA A 241 39.35 -18.37 -4.73
N LEU A 242 38.93 -19.22 -5.69
CA LEU A 242 39.68 -20.39 -6.15
C LEU A 242 41.03 -20.01 -6.71
N LYS A 243 41.05 -19.09 -7.71
CA LYS A 243 42.32 -18.57 -8.29
C LYS A 243 43.25 -17.96 -7.24
N GLN A 244 42.71 -17.22 -6.27
CA GLN A 244 43.51 -16.63 -5.20
C GLN A 244 44.06 -17.69 -4.24
N ALA A 245 43.32 -18.75 -3.95
CA ALA A 245 43.76 -19.84 -3.11
C ALA A 245 44.86 -20.66 -3.81
N GLU A 246 44.69 -20.96 -5.10
CA GLU A 246 45.71 -21.62 -5.94
C GLU A 246 47.00 -20.81 -5.95
N GLN A 247 46.94 -19.52 -6.23
CA GLN A 247 48.12 -18.65 -6.22
C GLN A 247 48.77 -18.59 -4.84
N SER A 248 48.00 -18.52 -3.75
CA SER A 248 48.56 -18.52 -2.39
C SER A 248 49.28 -19.81 -2.04
N LEU A 249 48.81 -20.95 -2.53
CA LEU A 249 49.46 -22.25 -2.36
C LEU A 249 50.78 -22.33 -3.13
N LEU A 250 50.81 -21.77 -4.36
CA LEU A 250 52.01 -21.70 -5.17
C LEU A 250 53.12 -20.78 -4.56
N GLU A 251 52.66 -19.66 -3.99
CA GLU A 251 53.59 -18.67 -3.37
C GLU A 251 54.12 -19.11 -1.98
N THR A 252 53.38 -20.01 -1.30
CA THR A 252 53.73 -20.53 0.02
C THR A 252 53.77 -22.05 -0.01
N PRO A 253 54.78 -22.65 -0.63
CA PRO A 253 54.82 -24.10 -0.78
C PRO A 253 54.91 -24.75 0.63
N ILE A 254 53.92 -25.60 0.92
CA ILE A 254 53.90 -26.41 2.10
C ILE A 254 54.64 -27.71 1.76
N ALA A 255 55.74 -27.98 2.47
CA ALA A 255 56.52 -29.20 2.23
C ALA A 255 55.63 -30.44 2.48
N ASP A 256 55.76 -31.43 1.59
CA ASP A 256 55.09 -32.76 1.66
C ASP A 256 53.55 -32.79 1.43
N ILE A 257 52.99 -31.83 0.72
CA ILE A 257 51.59 -31.94 0.22
C ILE A 257 51.56 -32.48 -1.22
N ASP A 258 50.85 -33.59 -1.40
CA ASP A 258 50.55 -34.09 -2.76
C ASP A 258 49.53 -33.19 -3.46
N GLU A 259 49.49 -33.27 -4.81
CA GLU A 259 48.64 -32.45 -5.65
C GLU A 259 47.12 -32.59 -5.30
N ALA A 260 46.65 -33.80 -4.97
CA ALA A 260 45.24 -34.06 -4.61
C ALA A 260 44.88 -33.38 -3.27
N THR A 261 45.76 -33.47 -2.28
CA THR A 261 45.54 -32.78 -0.99
C THR A 261 45.62 -31.26 -1.18
N GLY A 262 46.52 -30.76 -2.01
CA GLY A 262 46.60 -29.34 -2.39
C GLY A 262 45.29 -28.83 -2.99
N GLN A 263 44.72 -29.55 -3.91
CA GLN A 263 43.44 -29.21 -4.56
C GLN A 263 42.29 -29.18 -3.54
N ILE A 264 42.20 -30.15 -2.64
CA ILE A 264 41.18 -30.16 -1.56
C ILE A 264 41.28 -28.94 -0.68
N ILE A 265 42.51 -28.52 -0.31
CA ILE A 265 42.74 -27.32 0.50
C ILE A 265 42.28 -26.07 -0.25
N VAL A 266 42.64 -25.93 -1.52
CA VAL A 266 42.29 -24.81 -2.37
C VAL A 266 40.78 -24.67 -2.47
N GLU A 267 40.07 -25.75 -2.80
CA GLU A 267 38.60 -25.76 -2.90
C GLU A 267 37.93 -25.41 -1.56
N ARG A 268 38.42 -25.94 -0.45
CA ARG A 268 37.93 -25.63 0.89
C ARG A 268 38.07 -24.15 1.24
N VAL A 269 39.27 -23.58 1.02
CA VAL A 269 39.55 -22.17 1.27
C VAL A 269 38.69 -21.27 0.37
N ALA A 270 38.55 -21.64 -0.91
CA ALA A 270 37.68 -20.90 -1.84
C ALA A 270 36.23 -20.91 -1.38
N LYS A 271 35.72 -22.05 -0.94
CA LYS A 271 34.36 -22.22 -0.42
C LYS A 271 34.15 -21.40 0.87
N GLU A 272 35.07 -21.42 1.80
CA GLU A 272 35.00 -20.63 3.05
C GLU A 272 34.92 -19.13 2.72
N ARG A 273 35.79 -18.61 1.84
CA ARG A 273 35.76 -17.21 1.40
C ARG A 273 34.47 -16.83 0.69
N MET A 274 33.95 -17.72 -0.16
CA MET A 274 32.64 -17.50 -0.82
C MET A 274 31.49 -17.44 0.19
N LEU A 275 31.47 -18.30 1.20
CA LEU A 275 30.46 -18.29 2.27
C LEU A 275 30.53 -17.03 3.12
N ASP A 276 31.72 -16.51 3.40
CA ASP A 276 31.89 -15.24 4.11
C ASP A 276 31.36 -14.06 3.29
N ASP A 277 31.65 -14.03 1.96
CA ASP A 277 31.14 -13.01 1.03
C ASP A 277 29.61 -13.10 0.89
N LEU A 278 29.05 -14.32 0.87
CA LEU A 278 27.61 -14.58 0.88
C LEU A 278 26.93 -13.98 2.11
N LYS A 279 27.42 -14.29 3.30
CA LYS A 279 26.88 -13.78 4.55
C LYS A 279 26.96 -12.26 4.61
N ALA A 280 28.10 -11.69 4.26
CA ALA A 280 28.31 -10.24 4.23
C ALA A 280 27.41 -9.54 3.23
N GLY A 281 27.21 -10.11 2.04
CA GLY A 281 26.32 -9.58 1.01
C GLY A 281 24.86 -9.57 1.44
N VAL A 282 24.35 -10.68 1.98
CA VAL A 282 22.97 -10.77 2.49
C VAL A 282 22.76 -9.83 3.68
N GLN A 283 23.73 -9.74 4.59
CA GLN A 283 23.71 -8.78 5.69
C GLN A 283 23.65 -7.34 5.19
N THR A 284 24.40 -7.01 4.13
CA THR A 284 24.36 -5.69 3.48
C THR A 284 22.96 -5.38 2.98
N ILE A 285 22.30 -6.31 2.28
CA ILE A 285 20.90 -6.15 1.83
C ILE A 285 19.99 -5.83 3.01
N GLN A 286 20.05 -6.66 4.06
CA GLN A 286 19.17 -6.54 5.21
C GLN A 286 19.35 -5.20 5.96
N TYR A 287 20.58 -4.81 6.24
CA TYR A 287 20.87 -3.59 7.01
C TYR A 287 20.64 -2.32 6.19
N GLN A 288 21.12 -2.26 4.95
CA GLN A 288 20.98 -1.05 4.14
C GLN A 288 19.52 -0.73 3.86
N ILE A 289 18.68 -1.72 3.52
CA ILE A 289 17.25 -1.48 3.27
C ILE A 289 16.55 -0.91 4.52
N ASN A 290 16.93 -1.36 5.71
CA ASN A 290 16.29 -0.92 6.96
C ASN A 290 16.90 0.37 7.55
N THR A 291 18.08 0.78 7.13
CA THR A 291 18.76 1.98 7.64
C THR A 291 18.75 3.16 6.65
N LEU A 292 18.41 2.91 5.39
CA LEU A 292 18.23 3.96 4.38
C LEU A 292 16.86 4.60 4.49
N MET A 293 16.82 5.92 4.40
CA MET A 293 15.59 6.70 4.25
C MET A 293 15.57 7.30 2.84
N THR A 294 14.50 6.99 2.09
CA THR A 294 14.28 7.55 0.76
C THR A 294 13.79 8.99 0.84
N THR A 295 13.70 9.67 -0.28
CA THR A 295 13.12 11.02 -0.37
C THR A 295 11.67 11.08 0.10
N ASN A 296 10.96 9.95 0.08
CA ASN A 296 9.57 9.81 0.53
C ASN A 296 9.44 9.63 2.06
N GLY A 297 10.53 9.79 2.81
CA GLY A 297 10.53 9.78 4.27
C GLY A 297 10.27 8.42 4.91
N GLN A 298 10.57 7.32 4.21
CA GLN A 298 10.44 5.94 4.68
C GLN A 298 11.57 5.05 4.19
N SER A 299 11.74 3.87 4.78
CA SER A 299 12.62 2.84 4.23
C SER A 299 12.17 2.43 2.82
N PRO A 300 13.09 2.04 1.93
CA PRO A 300 12.73 1.59 0.59
C PRO A 300 11.70 0.46 0.63
N PHE A 301 10.58 0.66 -0.05
CA PHE A 301 9.54 -0.35 -0.18
C PHE A 301 9.96 -1.36 -1.26
N VAL A 302 10.51 -2.49 -0.82
CA VAL A 302 11.07 -3.50 -1.72
C VAL A 302 10.65 -4.91 -1.34
N THR A 303 10.39 -5.73 -2.37
CA THR A 303 10.13 -7.16 -2.30
C THR A 303 11.27 -7.93 -2.94
N LEU A 304 11.80 -8.94 -2.27
CA LEU A 304 12.71 -9.91 -2.83
C LEU A 304 11.94 -11.18 -3.21
N PHE A 305 12.04 -11.55 -4.47
CA PHE A 305 11.39 -12.72 -5.03
C PHE A 305 12.36 -13.90 -5.01
N LEU A 306 12.07 -14.88 -4.15
CA LEU A 306 12.88 -16.06 -3.87
C LEU A 306 12.35 -17.22 -4.72
N ASN A 307 12.73 -17.25 -5.99
CA ASN A 307 12.39 -18.31 -6.93
C ASN A 307 13.63 -19.11 -7.29
N ILE A 308 13.51 -20.44 -7.25
CA ILE A 308 14.55 -21.38 -7.67
C ILE A 308 13.95 -22.34 -8.69
N GLU A 309 14.65 -22.52 -9.80
CA GLU A 309 14.32 -23.49 -10.84
C GLU A 309 15.52 -24.44 -10.95
N LYS A 310 15.28 -25.75 -10.88
CA LYS A 310 16.36 -26.76 -10.84
C LYS A 310 17.24 -26.74 -12.09
N ASP A 311 16.66 -26.33 -13.21
CA ASP A 311 17.34 -26.30 -14.51
C ASP A 311 18.09 -24.96 -14.74
N ASP A 312 18.06 -24.01 -13.79
CA ASP A 312 18.85 -22.79 -13.83
C ASP A 312 20.34 -23.11 -13.65
N GLU A 313 21.20 -22.52 -14.48
CA GLU A 313 22.67 -22.71 -14.44
C GLU A 313 23.25 -22.42 -13.03
N TYR A 314 22.64 -21.48 -12.32
CA TYR A 314 23.07 -21.00 -10.98
C TYR A 314 22.20 -21.53 -9.86
N ALA A 315 21.39 -22.58 -10.08
CA ALA A 315 20.47 -23.12 -9.07
C ALA A 315 21.15 -23.41 -7.72
N PRO A 316 22.37 -24.02 -7.65
CA PRO A 316 23.06 -24.21 -6.38
C PRO A 316 23.37 -22.92 -5.63
N GLU A 317 23.83 -21.89 -6.34
CA GLU A 317 24.15 -20.59 -5.76
C GLU A 317 22.89 -19.84 -5.33
N ILE A 318 21.81 -19.93 -6.11
CA ILE A 318 20.49 -19.36 -5.80
C ILE A 318 19.96 -20.01 -4.51
N ALA A 319 20.08 -21.34 -4.38
CA ALA A 319 19.69 -22.05 -3.17
C ALA A 319 20.45 -21.55 -1.92
N MET A 320 21.77 -21.38 -2.03
CA MET A 320 22.59 -20.83 -0.95
C MET A 320 22.20 -19.39 -0.56
N ILE A 321 21.87 -18.55 -1.56
CA ILE A 321 21.41 -17.18 -1.34
C ILE A 321 20.06 -17.18 -0.62
N ILE A 322 19.11 -18.00 -1.06
CA ILE A 322 17.79 -18.14 -0.42
C ILE A 322 17.95 -18.63 1.02
N GLU A 323 18.78 -19.64 1.24
CA GLU A 323 19.06 -20.20 2.59
C GLU A 323 19.59 -19.11 3.53
N GLU A 324 20.58 -18.35 3.08
CA GLU A 324 21.19 -17.29 3.91
C GLU A 324 20.20 -16.13 4.17
N ILE A 325 19.39 -15.73 3.17
CA ILE A 325 18.34 -14.72 3.36
C ILE A 325 17.33 -15.18 4.42
N LEU A 326 16.89 -16.43 4.36
CA LEU A 326 15.95 -16.98 5.34
C LEU A 326 16.56 -17.10 6.73
N ASN A 327 17.82 -17.52 6.84
CA ASN A 327 18.54 -17.61 8.12
C ASN A 327 18.68 -16.24 8.78
N GLN A 328 19.09 -15.22 8.04
CA GLN A 328 19.21 -13.86 8.58
C GLN A 328 17.84 -13.26 8.90
N ARG A 329 16.79 -13.56 8.11
CA ARG A 329 15.43 -13.17 8.45
C ARG A 329 14.93 -13.86 9.73
N LEU A 330 15.22 -15.14 9.91
CA LEU A 330 14.87 -15.90 11.12
C LEU A 330 15.54 -15.32 12.37
N GLN A 331 16.78 -14.85 12.26
CA GLN A 331 17.48 -14.13 13.31
C GLN A 331 16.79 -12.79 13.61
N GLY A 332 16.44 -12.03 12.59
CA GLY A 332 15.90 -10.66 12.68
C GLY A 332 16.99 -9.60 12.78
N ILE A 333 16.59 -8.35 13.01
CA ILE A 333 17.48 -7.19 13.20
C ILE A 333 17.34 -6.67 14.63
N LYS A 334 18.45 -6.26 15.26
CA LYS A 334 18.39 -5.57 16.54
C LYS A 334 17.83 -4.17 16.39
N ASN A 335 16.82 -3.85 17.17
CA ASN A 335 16.32 -2.49 17.31
C ASN A 335 17.20 -1.66 18.28
N GLU A 336 16.84 -0.40 18.52
CA GLU A 336 17.52 0.52 19.44
C GLU A 336 17.60 0.01 20.89
N SER A 337 16.67 -0.86 21.30
CA SER A 337 16.65 -1.50 22.63
C SER A 337 17.46 -2.80 22.67
N GLY A 338 18.14 -3.18 21.58
CA GLY A 338 18.93 -4.41 21.48
C GLY A 338 18.12 -5.70 21.30
N VAL A 339 16.82 -5.62 21.10
CA VAL A 339 15.92 -6.75 20.86
C VAL A 339 15.91 -7.12 19.38
N TYR A 340 15.99 -8.42 19.07
CA TYR A 340 15.84 -8.90 17.69
C TYR A 340 14.39 -8.85 17.25
N VAL A 341 14.06 -7.97 16.32
CA VAL A 341 12.72 -7.76 15.78
C VAL A 341 12.62 -8.21 14.33
N THR A 342 11.39 -8.39 13.86
CA THR A 342 11.11 -8.65 12.44
C THR A 342 11.16 -7.34 11.67
N PRO A 343 12.10 -7.17 10.70
CA PRO A 343 12.12 -5.97 9.88
C PRO A 343 10.94 -5.96 8.90
N ALA A 344 10.35 -4.78 8.69
CA ALA A 344 9.26 -4.61 7.74
C ALA A 344 9.71 -4.90 6.30
N PHE A 345 10.92 -4.48 5.94
CA PHE A 345 11.52 -4.68 4.62
C PHE A 345 12.89 -5.36 4.70
N PRO A 346 13.33 -5.99 3.59
CA PRO A 346 12.57 -6.32 2.39
C PRO A 346 11.44 -7.30 2.70
N LYS A 347 10.30 -7.16 2.02
CA LYS A 347 9.29 -8.22 1.98
C LYS A 347 9.90 -9.42 1.24
N LEU A 348 9.64 -10.63 1.73
CA LEU A 348 10.11 -11.86 1.11
C LEU A 348 8.93 -12.62 0.52
N ILE A 349 9.05 -13.06 -0.72
CA ILE A 349 8.10 -13.95 -1.37
C ILE A 349 8.84 -15.20 -1.81
N TYR A 350 8.42 -16.35 -1.31
CA TYR A 350 9.00 -17.66 -1.61
C TYR A 350 8.10 -18.43 -2.56
N VAL A 351 8.67 -18.95 -3.64
CA VAL A 351 7.95 -19.71 -4.64
C VAL A 351 7.95 -21.20 -4.26
N LEU A 352 6.76 -21.76 -4.10
CA LEU A 352 6.54 -23.20 -3.91
C LEU A 352 6.48 -23.87 -5.29
N ASN A 353 7.34 -24.84 -5.52
CA ASN A 353 7.39 -25.63 -6.75
C ASN A 353 7.59 -27.13 -6.45
N ASP A 354 7.65 -27.97 -7.48
CA ASP A 354 7.78 -29.42 -7.35
C ASP A 354 9.08 -29.83 -6.63
N ASP A 355 10.17 -29.09 -6.83
CA ASP A 355 11.49 -29.46 -6.30
C ASP A 355 11.70 -29.02 -4.85
N ASN A 356 10.84 -28.16 -4.30
CA ASN A 356 10.97 -27.66 -2.94
C ASN A 356 9.77 -27.91 -2.04
N CYS A 357 8.57 -28.17 -2.57
CA CYS A 357 7.35 -28.35 -1.78
C CYS A 357 6.89 -29.83 -1.66
N LEU A 358 7.38 -30.70 -2.53
CA LEU A 358 7.09 -32.13 -2.48
C LEU A 358 8.14 -32.88 -1.66
N GLU A 359 7.71 -33.91 -0.97
CA GLU A 359 8.58 -34.76 -0.16
C GLU A 359 9.65 -35.43 -1.03
N GLY A 360 10.92 -35.30 -0.64
CA GLY A 360 12.05 -35.79 -1.40
C GLY A 360 12.53 -34.86 -2.52
N GLY A 361 11.97 -33.67 -2.65
CA GLY A 361 12.49 -32.63 -3.53
C GLY A 361 13.89 -32.16 -3.12
N GLN A 362 14.72 -31.81 -4.11
CA GLN A 362 16.13 -31.41 -3.89
C GLN A 362 16.25 -30.23 -2.91
N TYR A 363 15.27 -29.32 -2.91
CA TYR A 363 15.25 -28.07 -2.14
C TYR A 363 14.18 -28.07 -1.04
N ASP A 364 13.63 -29.24 -0.64
CA ASP A 364 12.65 -29.37 0.44
C ASP A 364 13.12 -28.72 1.76
N TYR A 365 14.42 -28.79 2.05
CA TYR A 365 15.01 -28.16 3.22
C TYR A 365 14.81 -26.62 3.27
N LEU A 366 14.79 -25.95 2.12
CA LEU A 366 14.51 -24.51 2.02
C LEU A 366 13.07 -24.19 2.42
N THR A 367 12.12 -25.02 2.01
CA THR A 367 10.70 -24.89 2.38
C THR A 367 10.49 -25.10 3.88
N LYS A 368 11.18 -26.06 4.48
CA LYS A 368 11.16 -26.26 5.94
C LYS A 368 11.76 -25.05 6.68
N LEU A 369 12.84 -24.48 6.15
CA LEU A 369 13.43 -23.25 6.71
C LEU A 369 12.49 -22.04 6.54
N ALA A 370 11.82 -21.93 5.39
CA ALA A 370 10.81 -20.90 5.13
C ALA A 370 9.62 -21.03 6.10
N ALA A 371 9.12 -22.24 6.35
CA ALA A 371 8.07 -22.50 7.34
C ALA A 371 8.48 -22.03 8.75
N LYS A 372 9.71 -22.37 9.17
CA LYS A 372 10.28 -21.94 10.45
C LYS A 372 10.40 -20.40 10.53
N CYS A 373 10.79 -19.78 9.42
CA CYS A 373 10.91 -18.33 9.33
C CYS A 373 9.53 -17.65 9.42
N SER A 374 8.52 -18.11 8.67
CA SER A 374 7.15 -17.60 8.74
C SER A 374 6.55 -17.75 10.14
N ALA A 375 6.77 -18.89 10.81
CA ALA A 375 6.27 -19.13 12.15
C ALA A 375 6.77 -18.12 13.18
N LYS A 376 7.98 -17.56 13.01
CA LYS A 376 8.62 -16.63 13.94
C LYS A 376 8.57 -15.18 13.47
N ARG A 377 8.67 -14.94 12.15
CA ARG A 377 8.94 -13.63 11.56
C ARG A 377 7.89 -13.17 10.55
N MET A 378 6.76 -13.88 10.42
CA MET A 378 5.67 -13.58 9.47
C MET A 378 6.04 -13.64 7.98
N TYR A 379 7.30 -13.68 7.63
CA TYR A 379 7.81 -13.83 6.26
C TYR A 379 8.53 -15.17 6.10
N PRO A 380 8.61 -15.69 4.88
CA PRO A 380 8.11 -15.19 3.61
C PRO A 380 6.63 -15.40 3.40
N ASP A 381 6.05 -14.71 2.38
CA ASP A 381 4.79 -15.05 1.74
C ASP A 381 5.04 -16.12 0.67
N TYR A 382 3.96 -16.76 0.17
CA TYR A 382 4.07 -17.92 -0.69
C TYR A 382 3.31 -17.74 -2.00
N ILE A 383 3.99 -18.03 -3.13
CA ILE A 383 3.38 -18.16 -4.45
C ILE A 383 3.48 -19.62 -4.88
N SER A 384 2.38 -20.18 -5.35
CA SER A 384 2.35 -21.50 -5.98
C SER A 384 2.77 -21.39 -7.44
N ALA A 385 3.92 -21.95 -7.79
CA ALA A 385 4.33 -22.06 -9.19
C ALA A 385 3.33 -22.89 -10.01
N LYS A 386 2.74 -23.93 -9.42
CA LYS A 386 1.74 -24.78 -10.08
C LYS A 386 0.51 -24.01 -10.50
N ILE A 387 -0.10 -23.25 -9.57
CA ILE A 387 -1.32 -22.49 -9.84
C ILE A 387 -1.01 -21.27 -10.72
N MET A 388 0.13 -20.65 -10.49
CA MET A 388 0.53 -19.48 -11.29
C MET A 388 0.75 -19.85 -12.76
N LYS A 389 1.44 -20.96 -13.03
CA LYS A 389 1.60 -21.49 -14.39
C LYS A 389 0.27 -21.81 -15.07
N GLN A 390 -0.72 -22.32 -14.32
CA GLN A 390 -2.06 -22.57 -14.86
C GLN A 390 -2.81 -21.28 -15.24
N ASN A 391 -2.59 -20.21 -14.50
CA ASN A 391 -3.28 -18.94 -14.71
C ASN A 391 -2.58 -17.99 -15.70
N HIS A 392 -1.27 -18.21 -15.98
CA HIS A 392 -0.40 -17.29 -16.74
C HIS A 392 0.47 -18.03 -17.78
N ASP A 393 -0.14 -18.85 -18.64
CA ASP A 393 0.50 -19.50 -19.79
C ASP A 393 1.84 -20.21 -19.51
N GLY A 394 2.00 -20.80 -18.33
CA GLY A 394 3.23 -21.48 -17.92
C GLY A 394 4.27 -20.63 -17.22
N GLU A 395 4.02 -19.33 -17.03
CA GLU A 395 4.95 -18.38 -16.45
C GLU A 395 4.86 -18.30 -14.90
N VAL A 396 6.00 -17.97 -14.28
CA VAL A 396 6.12 -17.66 -12.86
C VAL A 396 6.89 -16.36 -12.69
N PHE A 397 6.25 -15.35 -12.11
CA PHE A 397 6.84 -14.03 -11.96
C PHE A 397 6.43 -13.37 -10.64
N SER A 398 7.18 -12.34 -10.24
CA SER A 398 6.93 -11.60 -9.00
C SER A 398 5.74 -10.65 -9.13
N PRO A 399 4.92 -10.48 -8.07
CA PRO A 399 4.11 -9.27 -7.98
C PRO A 399 4.99 -8.04 -7.77
N MET A 400 4.51 -6.88 -8.16
CA MET A 400 5.10 -5.58 -7.83
C MET A 400 4.64 -5.16 -6.44
N GLY A 401 5.58 -4.78 -5.59
CA GLY A 401 5.28 -4.37 -4.23
C GLY A 401 4.61 -5.50 -3.43
N CYS A 402 3.37 -5.27 -2.96
CA CYS A 402 2.69 -6.25 -2.11
C CYS A 402 1.94 -7.34 -2.88
N ARG A 403 1.18 -6.99 -3.93
CA ARG A 403 0.29 -7.94 -4.62
C ARG A 403 -0.13 -7.54 -6.04
N SER A 404 0.41 -6.47 -6.62
CA SER A 404 0.06 -6.04 -7.98
C SER A 404 0.73 -6.94 -9.02
N PHE A 405 -0.05 -7.57 -9.90
CA PHE A 405 0.46 -8.38 -10.99
C PHE A 405 0.37 -7.64 -12.32
N LEU A 406 1.37 -7.86 -13.17
CA LEU A 406 1.36 -7.42 -14.55
C LEU A 406 0.49 -8.35 -15.39
N SER A 407 -0.19 -7.80 -16.39
CA SER A 407 -0.76 -8.62 -17.47
C SER A 407 0.35 -9.22 -18.35
N GLU A 408 0.05 -10.34 -18.99
CA GLU A 408 0.96 -10.96 -19.95
C GLU A 408 1.28 -9.98 -21.08
N TRP A 409 2.56 -9.90 -21.41
CA TRP A 409 3.07 -9.11 -22.52
C TRP A 409 4.27 -9.82 -23.13
N LYS A 410 4.33 -9.85 -24.45
CA LYS A 410 5.40 -10.47 -25.22
C LYS A 410 6.17 -9.41 -26.01
N ASP A 411 7.48 -9.58 -26.07
CA ASP A 411 8.34 -8.77 -26.91
C ASP A 411 8.17 -9.10 -28.41
N SER A 412 8.93 -8.43 -29.28
CA SER A 412 8.90 -8.64 -30.72
C SER A 412 9.27 -10.07 -31.17
N ASP A 413 9.99 -10.79 -30.32
CA ASP A 413 10.45 -12.17 -30.59
C ASP A 413 9.44 -13.20 -30.00
N GLY A 414 8.36 -12.74 -29.38
CA GLY A 414 7.30 -13.56 -28.81
C GLY A 414 7.60 -14.10 -27.42
N HIS A 415 8.66 -13.63 -26.75
CA HIS A 415 9.01 -14.03 -25.39
C HIS A 415 8.27 -13.18 -24.35
N TYR A 416 7.84 -13.81 -23.27
CA TYR A 416 7.29 -13.09 -22.13
C TYR A 416 8.36 -12.22 -21.46
N LYS A 417 7.99 -10.97 -21.17
CA LYS A 417 8.83 -10.05 -20.42
C LYS A 417 8.10 -9.61 -19.16
N TRP A 418 8.73 -9.80 -18.02
CA TRP A 418 8.20 -9.41 -16.72
C TRP A 418 9.02 -8.27 -16.10
N GLU A 419 10.32 -8.41 -16.01
CA GLU A 419 11.21 -7.39 -15.45
C GLU A 419 11.36 -6.19 -16.40
N GLY A 420 11.55 -5.01 -15.83
CA GLY A 420 11.55 -3.75 -16.57
C GLY A 420 10.14 -3.28 -16.95
N ARG A 421 9.10 -3.74 -16.25
CA ARG A 421 7.71 -3.32 -16.46
C ARG A 421 7.12 -2.74 -15.17
N PHE A 422 6.00 -2.02 -15.27
CA PHE A 422 5.48 -1.21 -14.18
C PHE A 422 3.95 -1.08 -14.19
N ASN A 423 3.40 -0.59 -13.06
CA ASN A 423 2.00 -0.22 -12.91
C ASN A 423 1.86 1.29 -12.86
N GLN A 424 1.01 1.86 -13.69
CA GLN A 424 0.78 3.30 -13.82
C GLN A 424 0.05 3.89 -12.61
N GLY A 425 -0.85 3.13 -11.98
CA GLY A 425 -1.62 3.55 -10.82
C GLY A 425 -2.91 2.76 -10.61
N VAL A 426 -3.63 3.13 -9.55
CA VAL A 426 -4.82 2.41 -9.08
C VAL A 426 -5.97 3.39 -8.81
N VAL A 427 -7.20 2.95 -9.10
CA VAL A 427 -8.44 3.54 -8.60
C VAL A 427 -9.29 2.42 -8.04
N SER A 428 -9.82 2.56 -6.82
CA SER A 428 -10.63 1.52 -6.17
C SER A 428 -12.09 1.92 -6.03
N LEU A 429 -12.98 0.99 -6.33
CA LEU A 429 -14.44 1.11 -6.25
C LEU A 429 -14.93 0.70 -4.86
N ASN A 430 -15.88 1.46 -4.31
CA ASN A 430 -16.61 1.14 -3.09
C ASN A 430 -17.84 0.30 -3.43
N LEU A 431 -17.74 -1.03 -3.34
CA LEU A 431 -18.84 -1.93 -3.61
C LEU A 431 -19.99 -1.83 -2.58
N PRO A 432 -19.73 -1.78 -1.25
CA PRO A 432 -20.79 -1.61 -0.25
C PRO A 432 -21.71 -0.43 -0.52
N GLN A 433 -21.17 0.72 -0.90
CA GLN A 433 -21.98 1.91 -1.15
C GLN A 433 -22.98 1.71 -2.31
N ILE A 434 -22.64 0.89 -3.31
CA ILE A 434 -23.57 0.53 -4.39
C ILE A 434 -24.76 -0.26 -3.83
N GLY A 435 -24.49 -1.26 -2.99
CA GLY A 435 -25.51 -2.06 -2.31
C GLY A 435 -26.42 -1.23 -1.39
N ILE A 436 -25.85 -0.27 -0.66
CA ILE A 436 -26.61 0.66 0.21
C ILE A 436 -27.59 1.48 -0.62
N VAL A 437 -27.13 2.06 -1.74
CA VAL A 437 -27.94 2.91 -2.61
C VAL A 437 -29.00 2.09 -3.38
N ALA A 438 -28.65 0.88 -3.81
CA ALA A 438 -29.55 -0.02 -4.52
C ALA A 438 -30.68 -0.58 -3.65
N LYS A 439 -30.52 -0.60 -2.32
CA LYS A 439 -31.53 -1.05 -1.33
C LYS A 439 -32.13 -2.43 -1.62
N GLY A 440 -31.29 -3.35 -2.10
CA GLY A 440 -31.70 -4.71 -2.45
C GLY A 440 -32.40 -4.84 -3.81
N ASN A 441 -32.54 -3.76 -4.59
CA ASN A 441 -33.06 -3.83 -5.95
C ASN A 441 -31.95 -4.24 -6.91
N MET A 442 -32.08 -5.41 -7.53
CA MET A 442 -31.05 -6.01 -8.38
C MET A 442 -30.84 -5.23 -9.70
N GLU A 443 -31.89 -4.73 -10.31
CA GLU A 443 -31.80 -3.94 -11.55
C GLU A 443 -31.12 -2.60 -11.30
N ALA A 444 -31.49 -1.91 -10.23
CA ALA A 444 -30.84 -0.67 -9.80
C ALA A 444 -29.37 -0.90 -9.44
N PHE A 445 -29.05 -2.04 -8.85
CA PHE A 445 -27.67 -2.42 -8.52
C PHE A 445 -26.77 -2.49 -9.76
N TRP A 446 -27.16 -3.24 -10.80
CA TRP A 446 -26.36 -3.39 -12.02
C TRP A 446 -26.22 -2.06 -12.77
N THR A 447 -27.29 -1.27 -12.84
CA THR A 447 -27.23 0.07 -13.45
C THR A 447 -26.24 0.99 -12.72
N LEU A 448 -26.31 1.05 -11.37
CA LEU A 448 -25.40 1.84 -10.56
C LEU A 448 -23.96 1.35 -10.64
N LEU A 449 -23.76 0.03 -10.72
CA LEU A 449 -22.42 -0.55 -10.87
C LEU A 449 -21.79 -0.08 -12.17
N ASP A 450 -22.51 -0.15 -13.28
CA ASP A 450 -22.02 0.31 -14.59
C ASP A 450 -21.72 1.82 -14.59
N GLU A 451 -22.61 2.65 -14.04
CA GLU A 451 -22.38 4.09 -13.93
C GLU A 451 -21.10 4.42 -13.13
N ARG A 452 -20.84 3.70 -12.04
CA ARG A 452 -19.67 3.92 -11.22
C ARG A 452 -18.39 3.35 -11.84
N LEU A 453 -18.49 2.29 -12.63
CA LEU A 453 -17.37 1.77 -13.41
C LEU A 453 -16.91 2.77 -14.47
N GLU A 454 -17.83 3.50 -15.12
CA GLU A 454 -17.45 4.57 -16.06
C GLU A 454 -16.71 5.71 -15.35
N LEU A 455 -17.08 6.07 -14.12
CA LEU A 455 -16.32 7.04 -13.31
C LEU A 455 -14.92 6.52 -12.95
N CYS A 456 -14.81 5.22 -12.65
CA CYS A 456 -13.50 4.61 -12.39
C CYS A 456 -12.64 4.58 -13.65
N LYS A 457 -13.21 4.26 -14.82
CA LYS A 457 -12.52 4.31 -16.13
C LYS A 457 -11.96 5.70 -16.39
N GLU A 458 -12.79 6.73 -16.24
CA GLU A 458 -12.35 8.11 -16.41
C GLU A 458 -11.19 8.48 -15.47
N ALA A 459 -11.32 8.14 -14.19
CA ALA A 459 -10.27 8.40 -13.21
C ALA A 459 -8.96 7.67 -13.53
N LEU A 460 -9.02 6.43 -14.04
CA LEU A 460 -7.86 5.68 -14.51
C LEU A 460 -7.25 6.30 -15.76
N LEU A 461 -8.07 6.76 -16.70
CA LEU A 461 -7.60 7.45 -17.91
C LEU A 461 -6.88 8.76 -17.55
N CYS A 462 -7.36 9.52 -16.55
CA CYS A 462 -6.64 10.71 -16.05
C CYS A 462 -5.22 10.37 -15.55
N ARG A 463 -5.03 9.20 -14.91
CA ARG A 463 -3.70 8.74 -14.52
C ARG A 463 -2.82 8.43 -15.72
N HIS A 464 -3.36 7.72 -16.70
CA HIS A 464 -2.66 7.40 -17.93
C HIS A 464 -2.24 8.68 -18.68
N GLU A 465 -3.18 9.59 -18.88
CA GLU A 465 -2.95 10.86 -19.57
C GLU A 465 -1.89 11.73 -18.88
N SER A 466 -1.82 11.68 -17.54
CA SER A 466 -0.80 12.43 -16.77
C SER A 466 0.63 11.94 -17.05
N LEU A 467 0.79 10.71 -17.53
CA LEU A 467 2.09 10.13 -17.88
C LEU A 467 2.49 10.41 -19.33
N LEU A 468 1.54 10.65 -20.24
CA LEU A 468 1.82 10.88 -21.65
C LEU A 468 2.71 12.10 -21.88
N GLY A 469 3.65 12.01 -22.83
CA GLY A 469 4.62 13.05 -23.13
C GLY A 469 5.68 13.27 -22.04
N THR A 470 5.82 12.34 -21.10
CA THR A 470 6.89 12.36 -20.10
C THR A 470 8.22 12.04 -20.75
N LEU A 471 9.25 12.86 -20.49
CA LEU A 471 10.60 12.62 -21.00
C LEU A 471 11.37 11.66 -20.10
N SER A 472 12.25 10.87 -20.66
CA SER A 472 13.15 9.96 -19.95
C SER A 472 13.99 10.64 -18.87
N ASP A 473 14.19 11.95 -18.99
CA ASP A 473 14.98 12.78 -18.08
C ASP A 473 14.35 12.99 -16.70
N VAL A 474 13.02 12.77 -16.54
CA VAL A 474 12.35 12.97 -15.23
C VAL A 474 12.76 11.92 -14.21
N SER A 475 13.12 10.72 -14.67
CA SER A 475 13.64 9.65 -13.81
C SER A 475 14.66 8.81 -14.58
N PRO A 476 15.93 9.27 -14.68
CA PRO A 476 16.95 8.56 -15.45
C PRO A 476 17.18 7.12 -14.98
N ILE A 477 17.07 6.84 -13.69
CA ILE A 477 17.24 5.48 -13.15
C ILE A 477 16.23 4.49 -13.74
N HIS A 478 14.98 4.92 -13.97
CA HIS A 478 13.95 4.10 -14.59
C HIS A 478 14.12 4.00 -16.11
N TRP A 479 14.33 5.14 -16.76
CA TRP A 479 14.14 5.25 -18.21
C TRP A 479 15.42 5.20 -19.01
N GLN A 480 16.57 5.64 -18.44
CA GLN A 480 17.84 5.72 -19.17
C GLN A 480 18.87 4.68 -18.70
N TYR A 481 18.78 4.22 -17.43
CA TYR A 481 19.86 3.44 -16.82
C TYR A 481 19.46 2.02 -16.41
N GLY A 482 18.38 1.49 -16.97
CA GLY A 482 18.12 0.07 -17.05
C GLY A 482 17.09 -0.49 -16.07
N ALA A 483 16.56 0.27 -15.11
CA ALA A 483 15.53 -0.27 -14.20
C ALA A 483 14.25 -0.69 -14.96
N ILE A 484 13.86 0.07 -16.00
CA ILE A 484 12.76 -0.23 -16.92
C ILE A 484 13.28 -0.26 -18.36
N ALA A 485 13.99 0.78 -18.79
CA ALA A 485 14.43 0.98 -20.15
C ALA A 485 15.85 1.60 -20.23
N ARG A 486 16.38 1.69 -21.45
CA ARG A 486 17.63 2.38 -21.77
C ARG A 486 17.39 3.40 -22.89
N LEU A 487 16.46 4.32 -22.64
CA LEU A 487 16.16 5.44 -23.53
C LEU A 487 17.29 6.47 -23.52
N LYS A 488 17.40 7.22 -24.60
CA LYS A 488 18.28 8.39 -24.65
C LYS A 488 17.63 9.56 -23.90
N PRO A 489 18.44 10.52 -23.41
CA PRO A 489 17.91 11.79 -22.90
C PRO A 489 16.97 12.47 -23.92
N GLY A 490 15.85 13.00 -23.49
CA GLY A 490 14.84 13.65 -24.32
C GLY A 490 13.86 12.72 -25.04
N GLU A 491 14.01 11.42 -24.96
CA GLU A 491 13.02 10.49 -25.52
C GLU A 491 11.78 10.39 -24.60
N VAL A 492 10.60 10.24 -25.21
CA VAL A 492 9.34 10.09 -24.48
C VAL A 492 9.10 8.64 -24.06
N ILE A 493 8.40 8.45 -22.93
CA ILE A 493 8.08 7.12 -22.40
C ILE A 493 6.80 6.51 -22.95
N ASP A 494 6.08 7.22 -23.81
CA ASP A 494 4.75 6.84 -24.33
C ASP A 494 4.66 5.40 -24.85
N PRO A 495 5.67 4.84 -25.57
CA PRO A 495 5.62 3.46 -26.01
C PRO A 495 5.50 2.42 -24.87
N TYR A 496 5.93 2.78 -23.68
CA TYR A 496 5.86 1.91 -22.50
C TYR A 496 4.53 2.02 -21.73
N LEU A 497 3.64 2.94 -22.16
CA LEU A 497 2.32 3.13 -21.56
C LEU A 497 1.21 2.36 -22.28
N MET A 498 1.47 1.90 -23.51
CA MET A 498 0.48 1.31 -24.41
C MET A 498 0.70 -0.20 -24.61
N ASP A 499 -0.24 -0.82 -25.31
CA ASP A 499 -0.22 -2.22 -25.78
C ASP A 499 0.04 -3.26 -24.67
N GLY A 500 -0.31 -2.92 -23.42
CA GLY A 500 -0.17 -3.81 -22.27
C GLY A 500 1.25 -3.91 -21.71
N TYR A 501 2.22 -3.10 -22.19
CA TYR A 501 3.58 -3.10 -21.62
C TYR A 501 3.57 -2.74 -20.14
N SER A 502 2.81 -1.72 -19.75
CA SER A 502 2.51 -1.41 -18.36
C SER A 502 1.03 -1.69 -18.04
N THR A 503 0.70 -1.76 -16.76
CA THR A 503 -0.67 -2.00 -16.30
C THR A 503 -1.23 -0.77 -15.61
N ILE A 504 -2.58 -0.67 -15.60
CA ILE A 504 -3.32 0.26 -14.77
C ILE A 504 -4.46 -0.52 -14.12
N SER A 505 -4.77 -0.26 -12.84
CA SER A 505 -5.56 -1.21 -12.06
C SER A 505 -6.88 -0.62 -11.56
N LEU A 506 -7.98 -1.31 -11.87
CA LEU A 506 -9.26 -1.13 -11.19
C LEU A 506 -9.29 -1.98 -9.94
N GLY A 507 -9.29 -1.35 -8.77
CA GLY A 507 -9.44 -2.00 -7.49
C GLY A 507 -10.87 -2.05 -6.99
N TYR A 508 -11.14 -2.88 -5.98
CA TYR A 508 -12.43 -2.97 -5.31
C TYR A 508 -12.30 -3.31 -3.83
N ILE A 509 -13.28 -2.89 -3.02
CA ILE A 509 -13.35 -3.11 -1.56
C ILE A 509 -14.75 -3.58 -1.20
N GLY A 510 -14.86 -4.47 -0.21
CA GLY A 510 -16.12 -4.76 0.49
C GLY A 510 -17.08 -5.68 -0.27
N LEU A 511 -16.57 -6.71 -0.93
CA LEU A 511 -17.42 -7.71 -1.60
C LEU A 511 -18.34 -8.44 -0.60
N TYR A 512 -17.85 -8.68 0.64
CA TYR A 512 -18.63 -9.27 1.71
C TYR A 512 -19.84 -8.39 2.06
N GLU A 513 -19.62 -7.11 2.37
CA GLU A 513 -20.69 -6.17 2.76
C GLU A 513 -21.70 -5.95 1.61
N LEU A 514 -21.21 -5.86 0.37
CA LEU A 514 -22.10 -5.81 -0.79
C LEU A 514 -23.00 -7.04 -0.84
N THR A 515 -22.42 -8.24 -0.69
CA THR A 515 -23.17 -9.49 -0.76
C THR A 515 -24.20 -9.57 0.37
N MET A 516 -23.84 -9.18 1.60
CA MET A 516 -24.76 -9.09 2.72
C MET A 516 -25.94 -8.15 2.45
N LEU A 517 -25.69 -6.99 1.83
CA LEU A 517 -26.74 -6.02 1.48
C LEU A 517 -27.73 -6.57 0.44
N MET A 518 -27.21 -7.25 -0.59
CA MET A 518 -28.01 -7.66 -1.74
C MET A 518 -28.70 -9.02 -1.56
N THR A 519 -28.05 -9.98 -0.88
CA THR A 519 -28.52 -11.36 -0.72
C THR A 519 -28.96 -11.73 0.68
N LYS A 520 -28.67 -10.88 1.67
CA LYS A 520 -28.86 -11.14 3.13
C LYS A 520 -28.06 -12.34 3.64
N SER A 521 -27.00 -12.70 2.93
CA SER A 521 -26.14 -13.86 3.25
C SER A 521 -24.67 -13.50 3.03
N SER A 522 -23.76 -14.15 3.80
CA SER A 522 -22.33 -14.06 3.52
C SER A 522 -22.02 -14.63 2.14
N HIS A 523 -20.99 -14.08 1.48
CA HIS A 523 -20.48 -14.62 0.21
C HIS A 523 -19.85 -16.03 0.37
N THR A 524 -19.64 -16.51 1.59
CA THR A 524 -19.24 -17.90 1.86
C THR A 524 -20.37 -18.92 1.73
N THR A 525 -21.66 -18.46 1.68
CA THR A 525 -22.82 -19.29 1.38
C THR A 525 -22.99 -19.47 -0.14
N ASP A 526 -23.69 -20.52 -0.58
CA ASP A 526 -23.88 -20.78 -2.03
C ASP A 526 -24.53 -19.59 -2.75
N ALA A 527 -25.65 -19.07 -2.22
CA ALA A 527 -26.34 -17.92 -2.82
C ALA A 527 -25.49 -16.64 -2.83
N GLY A 528 -24.75 -16.40 -1.75
CA GLY A 528 -23.85 -15.26 -1.66
C GLY A 528 -22.66 -15.41 -2.60
N ARG A 529 -22.11 -16.61 -2.74
CA ARG A 529 -21.00 -16.89 -3.64
C ARG A 529 -21.39 -16.67 -5.10
N ASP A 530 -22.55 -17.17 -5.54
CA ASP A 530 -23.02 -16.99 -6.91
C ASP A 530 -23.17 -15.50 -7.27
N PHE A 531 -23.67 -14.69 -6.35
CA PHE A 531 -23.76 -13.25 -6.54
C PHE A 531 -22.37 -12.59 -6.55
N ALA A 532 -21.47 -12.94 -5.62
CA ALA A 532 -20.12 -12.41 -5.56
C ALA A 532 -19.31 -12.75 -6.84
N ASP A 533 -19.43 -13.97 -7.33
CA ASP A 533 -18.82 -14.40 -8.59
C ASP A 533 -19.38 -13.62 -9.79
N ALA A 534 -20.70 -13.41 -9.85
CA ALA A 534 -21.31 -12.61 -10.91
C ALA A 534 -20.78 -11.17 -10.90
N VAL A 535 -20.66 -10.55 -9.72
CA VAL A 535 -20.12 -9.19 -9.59
C VAL A 535 -18.66 -9.11 -10.06
N LEU A 536 -17.79 -9.99 -9.58
CA LEU A 536 -16.38 -9.93 -9.95
C LEU A 536 -16.13 -10.30 -11.42
N ASN A 537 -16.90 -11.23 -11.99
CA ASN A 537 -16.82 -11.53 -13.42
C ASN A 537 -17.28 -10.33 -14.25
N HIS A 538 -18.32 -9.59 -13.84
CA HIS A 538 -18.74 -8.36 -14.51
C HIS A 538 -17.64 -7.27 -14.47
N LEU A 539 -17.00 -7.08 -13.31
CA LEU A 539 -15.86 -6.17 -13.19
C LEU A 539 -14.72 -6.58 -14.13
N ARG A 540 -14.42 -7.89 -14.20
CA ARG A 540 -13.38 -8.42 -15.07
C ARG A 540 -13.70 -8.22 -16.54
N GLU A 541 -14.93 -8.49 -16.96
CA GLU A 541 -15.40 -8.27 -18.33
C GLU A 541 -15.24 -6.80 -18.74
N LYS A 542 -15.64 -5.85 -17.89
CA LYS A 542 -15.45 -4.41 -18.14
C LYS A 542 -13.99 -4.03 -18.32
N VAL A 543 -13.12 -4.54 -17.47
CA VAL A 543 -11.66 -4.30 -17.55
C VAL A 543 -11.11 -4.86 -18.88
N ASP A 544 -11.53 -6.04 -19.31
CA ASP A 544 -11.08 -6.64 -20.57
C ASP A 544 -11.62 -5.87 -21.80
N ILE A 545 -12.85 -5.34 -21.73
CA ILE A 545 -13.41 -4.43 -22.76
C ILE A 545 -12.57 -3.15 -22.84
N TRP A 546 -12.29 -2.49 -21.70
CA TRP A 546 -11.47 -1.27 -21.68
C TRP A 546 -10.07 -1.49 -22.25
N LYS A 547 -9.46 -2.64 -21.94
CA LYS A 547 -8.16 -3.03 -22.50
C LYS A 547 -8.20 -3.09 -24.03
N THR A 548 -9.25 -3.67 -24.58
CA THR A 548 -9.45 -3.81 -26.03
C THR A 548 -9.71 -2.46 -26.71
N GLU A 549 -10.55 -1.61 -26.09
CA GLU A 549 -10.92 -0.31 -26.65
C GLU A 549 -9.79 0.72 -26.65
N THR A 550 -8.94 0.67 -25.60
CA THR A 550 -7.95 1.73 -25.34
C THR A 550 -6.52 1.32 -25.63
N HIS A 551 -6.25 0.04 -25.84
CA HIS A 551 -4.90 -0.52 -25.93
C HIS A 551 -4.02 -0.27 -24.67
N ILE A 552 -4.65 0.00 -23.52
CA ILE A 552 -3.97 0.17 -22.23
C ILE A 552 -4.11 -1.14 -21.44
N GLY A 553 -3.08 -1.52 -20.70
CA GLY A 553 -3.05 -2.75 -19.92
C GLY A 553 -3.89 -2.67 -18.64
N PHE A 554 -5.23 -2.64 -18.74
CA PHE A 554 -6.11 -2.68 -17.57
C PHE A 554 -6.06 -4.04 -16.85
N GLY A 555 -6.12 -4.01 -15.50
CA GLY A 555 -6.21 -5.21 -14.66
C GLY A 555 -7.21 -5.02 -13.53
N LEU A 556 -7.96 -6.08 -13.18
CA LEU A 556 -8.82 -6.09 -11.99
C LEU A 556 -7.97 -6.43 -10.76
N TYR A 557 -8.03 -5.62 -9.71
CA TYR A 557 -7.12 -5.65 -8.57
C TYR A 557 -7.86 -5.83 -7.24
N GLY A 558 -7.55 -6.91 -6.54
CA GLY A 558 -7.95 -7.09 -5.14
C GLY A 558 -7.19 -6.09 -4.25
N THR A 559 -7.71 -4.87 -4.12
CA THR A 559 -7.01 -3.73 -3.52
C THR A 559 -6.45 -4.05 -2.15
N PRO A 560 -5.17 -3.77 -1.86
CA PRO A 560 -4.66 -3.76 -0.50
C PRO A 560 -5.24 -2.54 0.22
N ALA A 561 -5.90 -2.78 1.33
CA ALA A 561 -6.55 -1.70 2.05
C ALA A 561 -5.92 -1.50 3.43
N GLU A 562 -4.97 -0.58 3.52
CA GLU A 562 -4.47 -0.11 4.81
C GLU A 562 -5.46 0.83 5.49
N SER A 563 -5.69 1.99 4.89
CA SER A 563 -6.63 2.99 5.39
C SER A 563 -7.95 3.03 4.64
N LEU A 564 -8.02 2.47 3.41
CA LEU A 564 -9.16 2.60 2.53
C LEU A 564 -10.43 1.91 3.05
N CYS A 565 -10.32 0.73 3.66
CA CYS A 565 -11.45 0.04 4.29
C CYS A 565 -12.10 0.89 5.40
N TYR A 566 -11.30 1.60 6.19
CA TYR A 566 -11.77 2.54 7.19
C TYR A 566 -12.36 3.79 6.55
N ARG A 567 -11.68 4.38 5.57
CA ARG A 567 -12.13 5.60 4.89
C ARG A 567 -13.52 5.43 4.27
N PHE A 568 -13.74 4.36 3.52
CA PHE A 568 -15.04 4.09 2.90
C PHE A 568 -16.14 3.86 3.94
N ALA A 569 -15.88 3.01 4.94
CA ALA A 569 -16.85 2.75 6.02
C ALA A 569 -17.21 4.02 6.80
N LYS A 570 -16.23 4.90 7.09
CA LYS A 570 -16.45 6.19 7.77
C LYS A 570 -17.34 7.10 6.96
N ILE A 571 -17.05 7.29 5.66
CA ILE A 571 -17.84 8.15 4.78
C ILE A 571 -19.28 7.61 4.65
N ASP A 572 -19.43 6.31 4.47
CA ASP A 572 -20.75 5.71 4.31
C ASP A 572 -21.56 5.74 5.62
N LEU A 573 -20.91 5.56 6.77
CA LEU A 573 -21.54 5.76 8.08
C LEU A 573 -22.05 7.21 8.27
N GLU A 574 -21.24 8.20 7.90
CA GLU A 574 -21.62 9.61 7.96
C GLU A 574 -22.77 9.97 7.01
N ARG A 575 -22.81 9.35 5.82
CA ARG A 575 -23.82 9.67 4.79
C ARG A 575 -25.13 8.88 4.92
N PHE A 576 -25.06 7.64 5.32
CA PHE A 576 -26.21 6.71 5.30
C PHE A 576 -26.63 6.21 6.67
N GLY A 577 -25.84 6.51 7.72
CA GLY A 577 -26.08 6.04 9.08
C GLY A 577 -25.57 4.62 9.34
N GLU A 578 -25.90 4.10 10.51
CA GLU A 578 -25.50 2.77 10.97
C GLU A 578 -26.34 1.70 10.27
N ILE A 579 -25.65 0.75 9.62
CA ILE A 579 -26.24 -0.40 8.93
C ILE A 579 -25.56 -1.66 9.49
N GLU A 580 -26.37 -2.56 10.05
CA GLU A 580 -25.92 -3.79 10.70
C GLU A 580 -25.05 -4.66 9.76
N ASN A 581 -23.90 -5.13 10.25
CA ASN A 581 -22.88 -5.89 9.53
C ASN A 581 -22.25 -5.18 8.32
N VAL A 582 -22.47 -3.89 8.16
CA VAL A 582 -21.93 -3.07 7.06
C VAL A 582 -21.17 -1.88 7.64
N THR A 583 -21.83 -0.79 8.01
CA THR A 583 -21.17 0.43 8.48
C THR A 583 -20.92 0.45 10.00
N ASP A 584 -21.62 -0.36 10.77
CA ASP A 584 -21.53 -0.50 12.24
C ASP A 584 -20.14 -0.99 12.72
N LYS A 585 -19.45 -1.75 11.88
CA LYS A 585 -18.10 -2.27 12.20
C LYS A 585 -17.02 -1.18 12.22
N GLY A 586 -17.25 -0.04 11.56
CA GLY A 586 -16.25 1.02 11.38
C GLY A 586 -15.13 0.69 10.38
N TYR A 587 -15.23 -0.42 9.67
CA TYR A 587 -14.34 -0.82 8.56
C TYR A 587 -15.08 -1.73 7.58
N TYR A 588 -14.62 -1.77 6.33
CA TYR A 588 -15.07 -2.74 5.32
C TYR A 588 -14.08 -3.89 5.18
N THR A 589 -14.58 -5.03 4.76
CA THR A 589 -13.76 -6.19 4.46
C THR A 589 -12.87 -5.90 3.24
N ASN A 590 -11.63 -6.34 3.31
CA ASN A 590 -10.64 -6.12 2.27
C ASN A 590 -11.02 -6.91 1.01
N SER A 591 -11.14 -6.22 -0.14
CA SER A 591 -11.44 -6.83 -1.45
C SER A 591 -12.49 -7.98 -1.39
N TYR A 592 -12.08 -9.21 -1.69
CA TYR A 592 -12.91 -10.43 -1.72
C TYR A 592 -12.82 -11.29 -0.46
N HIS A 593 -12.02 -10.89 0.53
CA HIS A 593 -11.72 -11.74 1.69
C HIS A 593 -12.96 -12.13 2.49
N VAL A 594 -12.89 -13.29 3.15
CA VAL A 594 -13.84 -13.67 4.18
C VAL A 594 -13.78 -12.65 5.33
N ASP A 595 -14.95 -12.29 5.89
CA ASP A 595 -15.01 -11.37 7.04
C ASP A 595 -14.16 -11.92 8.20
N VAL A 596 -13.35 -11.06 8.80
CA VAL A 596 -12.36 -11.45 9.82
C VAL A 596 -12.98 -12.08 11.08
N ARG A 597 -14.29 -11.89 11.29
CA ARG A 597 -15.08 -12.45 12.40
C ARG A 597 -15.64 -13.83 12.09
N GLU A 598 -15.64 -14.25 10.82
CA GLU A 598 -16.22 -15.52 10.41
C GLU A 598 -15.33 -16.68 10.85
N LYS A 599 -15.93 -17.65 11.54
CA LYS A 599 -15.24 -18.87 11.98
C LYS A 599 -15.14 -19.85 10.82
N ILE A 600 -14.00 -19.87 10.19
CA ILE A 600 -13.67 -20.73 9.06
C ILE A 600 -12.26 -21.28 9.26
N ASP A 601 -12.02 -22.54 8.88
CA ASP A 601 -10.67 -23.09 8.92
C ASP A 601 -9.82 -22.63 7.73
N ALA A 602 -8.49 -22.75 7.88
CA ALA A 602 -7.52 -22.27 6.90
C ALA A 602 -7.71 -22.87 5.50
N PHE A 603 -7.99 -24.15 5.43
CA PHE A 603 -8.12 -24.88 4.16
C PHE A 603 -9.38 -24.46 3.41
N THR A 604 -10.51 -24.44 4.11
CA THR A 604 -11.79 -23.99 3.56
C THR A 604 -11.72 -22.52 3.10
N LYS A 605 -11.10 -21.65 3.90
CA LYS A 605 -10.90 -20.24 3.55
C LYS A 605 -10.06 -20.08 2.29
N LEU A 606 -8.89 -20.72 2.23
CA LEU A 606 -8.00 -20.62 1.08
C LEU A 606 -8.63 -21.22 -0.19
N GLN A 607 -9.36 -22.32 -0.07
CA GLN A 607 -10.10 -22.93 -1.18
C GLN A 607 -11.19 -21.99 -1.70
N PHE A 608 -11.93 -21.35 -0.79
CA PHE A 608 -12.97 -20.40 -1.14
C PHE A 608 -12.39 -19.14 -1.84
N GLU A 609 -11.33 -18.56 -1.29
CA GLU A 609 -10.74 -17.33 -1.80
C GLU A 609 -9.96 -17.54 -3.12
N SER A 610 -9.51 -18.77 -3.41
CA SER A 610 -8.71 -19.06 -4.61
C SER A 610 -9.41 -18.73 -5.93
N GLN A 611 -10.73 -18.89 -6.01
CA GLN A 611 -11.53 -18.57 -7.19
C GLN A 611 -11.47 -17.08 -7.53
N PHE A 612 -11.48 -16.21 -6.53
CA PHE A 612 -11.46 -14.76 -6.71
C PHE A 612 -10.07 -14.23 -7.10
N GLN A 613 -9.00 -14.94 -6.70
CA GLN A 613 -7.65 -14.60 -7.17
C GLN A 613 -7.51 -14.79 -8.68
N LYS A 614 -8.10 -15.85 -9.22
CA LYS A 614 -8.11 -16.10 -10.67
C LYS A 614 -8.83 -15.00 -11.45
N ILE A 615 -9.93 -14.47 -10.91
CA ILE A 615 -10.70 -13.39 -11.53
C ILE A 615 -9.92 -12.07 -11.44
N SER A 616 -9.22 -11.81 -10.33
CA SER A 616 -8.49 -10.57 -10.05
C SER A 616 -7.11 -10.55 -10.73
N SER A 617 -7.10 -10.40 -12.05
CA SER A 617 -5.89 -10.49 -12.90
C SER A 617 -4.82 -9.45 -12.59
N GLY A 618 -5.18 -8.29 -12.06
CA GLY A 618 -4.25 -7.22 -11.67
C GLY A 618 -3.58 -7.46 -10.32
N GLY A 619 -3.90 -8.58 -9.67
CA GLY A 619 -3.28 -9.01 -8.43
C GLY A 619 -4.23 -9.19 -7.26
N ALA A 620 -3.89 -10.15 -6.41
CA ALA A 620 -4.61 -10.50 -5.21
C ALA A 620 -3.69 -11.28 -4.26
N ILE A 621 -4.02 -11.32 -2.98
CA ILE A 621 -3.35 -12.14 -1.97
C ILE A 621 -4.39 -12.60 -0.95
N SER A 622 -4.26 -13.81 -0.46
CA SER A 622 -5.05 -14.31 0.67
C SER A 622 -4.18 -14.47 1.91
N TYR A 623 -4.78 -14.43 3.09
CA TYR A 623 -4.05 -14.60 4.34
C TYR A 623 -4.75 -15.59 5.28
N VAL A 624 -3.93 -16.25 6.11
CA VAL A 624 -4.38 -17.14 7.16
C VAL A 624 -3.94 -16.57 8.51
N GLU A 625 -4.90 -16.23 9.38
CA GLU A 625 -4.62 -15.86 10.76
C GLU A 625 -4.27 -17.11 11.57
N VAL A 626 -3.05 -17.15 12.09
CA VAL A 626 -2.55 -18.27 12.88
C VAL A 626 -2.03 -17.81 14.24
N PRO A 627 -2.12 -18.65 15.29
CA PRO A 627 -1.44 -18.37 16.55
C PRO A 627 0.08 -18.45 16.36
N PHE A 628 0.86 -18.20 17.40
CA PHE A 628 2.31 -18.38 17.36
C PHE A 628 2.65 -19.88 17.25
N LEU A 629 2.98 -20.35 16.04
CA LEU A 629 3.16 -21.79 15.71
C LEU A 629 4.63 -22.23 15.65
N PHE A 630 5.56 -21.51 16.23
CA PHE A 630 6.98 -21.86 16.15
C PHE A 630 7.30 -23.28 16.70
N ASN A 631 6.49 -23.77 17.61
CA ASN A 631 6.61 -25.12 18.18
C ASN A 631 5.79 -26.17 17.44
N ASN A 632 5.06 -25.81 16.37
CA ASN A 632 4.25 -26.73 15.57
C ASN A 632 4.40 -26.43 14.07
N LEU A 633 5.59 -26.68 13.54
CA LEU A 633 5.90 -26.41 12.13
C LEU A 633 5.13 -27.29 11.17
N ASN A 634 4.75 -28.51 11.59
CA ASN A 634 3.96 -29.41 10.75
C ASN A 634 2.60 -28.81 10.32
N ALA A 635 1.98 -28.01 11.19
CA ALA A 635 0.74 -27.31 10.85
C ALA A 635 0.99 -26.29 9.71
N ILE A 636 2.07 -25.51 9.80
CA ILE A 636 2.45 -24.55 8.75
C ILE A 636 2.77 -25.26 7.43
N GLU A 637 3.58 -26.32 7.48
CA GLU A 637 3.95 -27.10 6.29
C GLU A 637 2.71 -27.73 5.62
N SER A 638 1.72 -28.18 6.40
CA SER A 638 0.47 -28.71 5.87
C SER A 638 -0.32 -27.64 5.10
N VAL A 639 -0.41 -26.43 5.64
CA VAL A 639 -1.04 -25.30 4.94
C VAL A 639 -0.24 -24.87 3.71
N MET A 640 1.10 -24.89 3.76
CA MET A 640 1.95 -24.58 2.59
C MET A 640 1.75 -25.60 1.45
N LYS A 641 1.65 -26.89 1.77
CA LYS A 641 1.31 -27.94 0.78
C LYS A 641 -0.07 -27.72 0.18
N PHE A 642 -1.03 -27.26 0.98
CA PHE A 642 -2.34 -26.88 0.49
C PHE A 642 -2.28 -25.65 -0.42
N MET A 643 -1.55 -24.59 -0.02
CA MET A 643 -1.32 -23.39 -0.83
C MET A 643 -0.74 -23.76 -2.21
N TYR A 644 0.29 -24.61 -2.23
CA TYR A 644 0.91 -25.08 -3.46
C TYR A 644 -0.10 -25.70 -4.45
N ASN A 645 -1.10 -26.43 -3.94
CA ASN A 645 -2.05 -27.15 -4.78
C ASN A 645 -3.30 -26.35 -5.16
N ASN A 646 -3.66 -25.30 -4.43
CA ASN A 646 -5.00 -24.75 -4.51
C ASN A 646 -5.07 -23.22 -4.70
N ILE A 647 -4.05 -22.44 -4.33
CA ILE A 647 -4.13 -20.99 -4.37
C ILE A 647 -2.83 -20.37 -4.89
N GLN A 648 -2.95 -19.31 -5.70
CA GLN A 648 -1.80 -18.71 -6.36
C GLN A 648 -0.88 -17.98 -5.39
N TYR A 649 -1.45 -17.17 -4.46
CA TYR A 649 -0.67 -16.32 -3.58
C TYR A 649 -1.31 -16.19 -2.21
N ALA A 650 -0.57 -16.56 -1.17
CA ALA A 650 -1.06 -16.48 0.21
C ALA A 650 0.06 -16.14 1.22
N GLU A 651 -0.36 -15.64 2.39
CA GLU A 651 0.52 -15.28 3.51
C GLU A 651 0.00 -15.83 4.84
N PHE A 652 0.92 -15.98 5.80
CA PHE A 652 0.59 -16.26 7.18
C PHE A 652 0.61 -14.98 8.03
N ASN A 653 -0.48 -14.72 8.71
CA ASN A 653 -0.56 -13.70 9.75
C ASN A 653 -0.31 -14.36 11.12
N THR A 654 0.96 -14.61 11.44
CA THR A 654 1.37 -15.07 12.77
C THR A 654 1.61 -13.87 13.70
N LYS A 655 2.17 -14.10 14.87
CA LYS A 655 2.46 -13.05 15.86
C LYS A 655 3.97 -12.87 16.00
N SER A 656 4.45 -11.63 15.97
CA SER A 656 5.87 -11.31 16.15
C SER A 656 6.03 -10.10 17.09
N ASP A 657 5.21 -10.09 18.15
CA ASP A 657 5.22 -9.05 19.17
C ASP A 657 6.52 -9.11 19.97
N TYR A 658 6.89 -8.01 20.59
CA TYR A 658 8.07 -7.98 21.42
C TYR A 658 7.95 -7.02 22.61
N CYS A 659 8.74 -7.30 23.63
CA CYS A 659 8.89 -6.48 24.84
C CYS A 659 10.29 -5.89 24.89
N THR A 660 10.43 -4.58 24.90
CA THR A 660 11.73 -3.90 24.97
C THR A 660 12.38 -4.00 26.34
N LYS A 661 11.59 -4.29 27.40
CA LYS A 661 12.09 -4.41 28.77
C LYS A 661 12.83 -5.71 29.02
N CYS A 662 12.32 -6.84 28.53
CA CYS A 662 12.87 -8.16 28.82
C CYS A 662 13.41 -8.92 27.59
N GLY A 663 13.27 -8.34 26.38
CA GLY A 663 13.71 -8.98 25.14
C GLY A 663 12.80 -10.10 24.64
N PHE A 664 11.60 -10.32 25.23
CA PHE A 664 10.66 -11.32 24.75
C PHE A 664 10.25 -11.03 23.29
N THR A 665 10.18 -12.07 22.48
CA THR A 665 9.64 -12.03 21.12
C THR A 665 8.70 -13.21 20.92
N GLY A 666 7.46 -12.95 20.44
CA GLY A 666 6.44 -13.99 20.27
C GLY A 666 5.03 -13.38 20.27
N GLU A 667 4.07 -14.07 20.86
CA GLU A 667 2.70 -13.59 21.00
C GLU A 667 2.49 -12.93 22.36
N ILE A 668 2.15 -11.64 22.36
CA ILE A 668 1.66 -10.91 23.54
C ILE A 668 0.14 -10.99 23.54
N LYS A 669 -0.46 -11.39 24.65
CA LYS A 669 -1.91 -11.62 24.76
C LYS A 669 -2.57 -10.59 25.68
N LEU A 670 -3.87 -10.42 25.50
CA LEU A 670 -4.69 -9.70 26.46
C LEU A 670 -4.89 -10.54 27.72
N ASN A 671 -4.71 -9.91 28.89
CA ASN A 671 -5.05 -10.51 30.19
C ASN A 671 -6.56 -10.37 30.49
N ASP A 672 -7.00 -10.88 31.64
CA ASP A 672 -8.39 -10.83 32.07
C ASP A 672 -8.94 -9.39 32.27
N HIS A 673 -8.06 -8.40 32.35
CA HIS A 673 -8.40 -6.98 32.44
C HIS A 673 -8.41 -6.27 31.07
N LEU A 674 -8.31 -7.03 29.96
CA LEU A 674 -8.23 -6.52 28.58
C LEU A 674 -7.00 -5.62 28.34
N GLU A 675 -5.90 -5.89 29.03
CA GLU A 675 -4.61 -5.22 28.85
C GLU A 675 -3.63 -6.17 28.15
N TRP A 676 -2.81 -5.65 27.25
CA TRP A 676 -1.71 -6.40 26.69
C TRP A 676 -0.69 -6.71 27.78
N GLU A 677 -0.31 -7.98 27.92
CA GLU A 677 0.63 -8.44 28.95
C GLU A 677 1.76 -9.24 28.34
N CYS A 678 3.00 -8.87 28.71
CA CYS A 678 4.18 -9.65 28.34
C CYS A 678 4.23 -10.98 29.12
N PRO A 679 4.23 -12.14 28.46
CA PRO A 679 4.23 -13.42 29.15
C PRO A 679 5.52 -13.71 29.93
N ASN A 680 6.61 -12.96 29.71
CA ASN A 680 7.88 -13.17 30.38
C ASN A 680 8.11 -12.25 31.59
N CYS A 681 7.75 -10.98 31.51
CA CYS A 681 8.02 -10.02 32.60
C CYS A 681 6.77 -9.36 33.18
N HIS A 682 5.60 -9.77 32.74
CA HIS A 682 4.28 -9.29 33.20
C HIS A 682 4.09 -7.76 33.12
N THR A 683 4.87 -7.09 32.27
CA THR A 683 4.62 -5.68 31.95
C THR A 683 3.31 -5.57 31.15
N THR A 684 2.43 -4.64 31.53
CA THR A 684 1.12 -4.44 30.91
C THR A 684 1.02 -3.12 30.16
N MET A 685 0.11 -3.07 29.19
CA MET A 685 -0.21 -1.90 28.38
C MET A 685 -1.70 -1.95 28.03
N ASN A 686 -2.40 -0.81 28.03
CA ASN A 686 -3.81 -0.75 27.61
C ASN A 686 -3.97 -1.27 26.16
N SER A 687 -5.14 -1.79 25.87
CA SER A 687 -5.48 -2.29 24.54
C SER A 687 -5.48 -1.22 23.44
N ASP A 688 -5.56 0.07 23.82
CA ASP A 688 -5.46 1.23 22.93
C ASP A 688 -4.00 1.73 22.76
N GLY A 689 -3.03 1.05 23.35
CA GLY A 689 -1.62 1.43 23.30
C GLY A 689 -1.20 2.52 24.30
N THR A 690 -2.09 2.95 25.18
CA THR A 690 -1.75 3.93 26.22
C THR A 690 -1.08 3.27 27.43
N ALA A 691 -0.21 4.00 28.11
CA ALA A 691 0.44 3.53 29.34
C ALA A 691 -0.59 3.36 30.48
N ILE A 692 -0.47 2.27 31.27
CA ILE A 692 -1.38 1.98 32.38
C ILE A 692 -1.01 2.77 33.64
N SER A 693 0.22 3.24 33.75
CA SER A 693 0.70 4.02 34.89
C SER A 693 1.73 5.08 34.48
N ASP A 694 1.93 6.07 35.34
CA ASP A 694 2.94 7.13 35.20
C ASP A 694 4.41 6.60 35.10
N LYS A 695 4.61 5.30 35.26
CA LYS A 695 5.90 4.61 35.09
C LYS A 695 6.07 4.07 33.67
N ASP A 696 5.85 4.93 32.72
CA ASP A 696 6.30 4.83 31.32
C ASP A 696 6.35 3.41 30.71
N THR A 697 5.20 2.73 30.66
CA THR A 697 5.06 1.47 29.90
C THR A 697 4.72 1.73 28.42
N LYS A 698 4.51 2.99 28.04
CA LYS A 698 4.24 3.39 26.67
C LYS A 698 5.45 3.06 25.80
N GLY A 699 5.23 2.22 24.81
CA GLY A 699 6.29 1.78 23.89
C GLY A 699 7.14 0.61 24.39
N VAL A 700 6.92 0.09 25.60
CA VAL A 700 7.63 -1.10 26.11
C VAL A 700 7.13 -2.37 25.43
N LEU A 701 5.80 -2.52 25.27
CA LEU A 701 5.20 -3.61 24.51
C LEU A 701 4.92 -3.13 23.08
N LYS A 702 5.34 -3.91 22.11
CA LYS A 702 5.13 -3.66 20.70
C LYS A 702 4.28 -4.78 20.10
N ILE A 703 3.10 -4.41 19.65
CA ILE A 703 2.13 -5.31 19.03
C ILE A 703 2.31 -5.20 17.51
N VAL A 704 2.93 -6.21 16.93
CA VAL A 704 3.26 -6.26 15.51
C VAL A 704 2.23 -7.07 14.75
N ARG A 705 1.58 -6.47 13.78
CA ARG A 705 0.53 -7.12 12.97
C ARG A 705 0.75 -6.85 11.49
N ARG A 706 0.30 -7.79 10.68
CA ARG A 706 0.24 -7.57 9.23
C ARG A 706 -1.03 -6.81 8.87
N THR A 707 -0.84 -5.85 7.99
CA THR A 707 -1.91 -5.08 7.38
C THR A 707 -1.80 -5.21 5.87
N CYS A 708 -2.51 -6.18 5.29
CA CYS A 708 -2.59 -6.33 3.83
C CYS A 708 -1.24 -6.48 3.10
N GLY A 709 -0.34 -7.30 3.65
CA GLY A 709 0.97 -7.57 3.05
C GLY A 709 2.14 -6.81 3.67
N TYR A 710 1.88 -5.91 4.63
CA TYR A 710 2.91 -5.16 5.36
C TYR A 710 2.90 -5.46 6.84
N LEU A 711 4.03 -5.18 7.48
CA LEU A 711 4.13 -5.15 8.93
C LEU A 711 3.91 -3.73 9.45
N GLY A 712 3.06 -3.58 10.45
CA GLY A 712 2.85 -2.33 11.18
C GLY A 712 3.09 -2.53 12.67
N GLU A 713 3.67 -1.51 13.30
CA GLU A 713 3.88 -1.45 14.74
C GLU A 713 3.15 -0.25 15.32
N ASN A 714 2.08 -0.48 16.09
CA ASN A 714 1.38 0.54 16.89
C ASN A 714 0.77 1.75 16.14
N TYR A 715 0.85 1.82 14.83
CA TYR A 715 0.29 2.90 14.01
C TYR A 715 -0.78 2.32 13.09
N PHE A 716 -1.97 2.13 13.64
CA PHE A 716 -3.13 1.69 12.87
C PHE A 716 -4.24 2.72 13.02
N ASN A 717 -4.93 3.04 11.92
CA ASN A 717 -6.14 3.83 12.03
C ASN A 717 -7.21 3.09 12.86
N LYS A 718 -8.21 3.83 13.32
CA LYS A 718 -9.25 3.30 14.22
C LYS A 718 -9.94 2.06 13.63
N GLY A 719 -10.31 2.09 12.35
CA GLY A 719 -10.98 0.95 11.70
C GLY A 719 -10.07 -0.28 11.58
N LYS A 720 -8.79 -0.10 11.26
CA LYS A 720 -7.82 -1.21 11.21
C LYS A 720 -7.56 -1.79 12.59
N THR A 721 -7.51 -0.97 13.62
CA THR A 721 -7.39 -1.41 15.01
C THR A 721 -8.57 -2.30 15.42
N GLU A 722 -9.80 -1.90 15.08
CA GLU A 722 -10.99 -2.69 15.37
C GLU A 722 -11.00 -4.00 14.54
N GLU A 723 -10.63 -3.96 13.29
CA GLU A 723 -10.51 -5.15 12.44
C GLU A 723 -9.51 -6.16 13.02
N ILE A 724 -8.32 -5.71 13.45
CA ILE A 724 -7.30 -6.56 14.06
C ILE A 724 -7.79 -7.21 15.37
N LYS A 725 -8.53 -6.49 16.20
CA LYS A 725 -9.09 -7.03 17.44
C LYS A 725 -10.14 -8.12 17.22
N GLN A 726 -10.88 -8.02 16.12
CA GLN A 726 -11.97 -8.93 15.79
C GLN A 726 -11.53 -10.16 14.97
N ARG A 727 -10.25 -10.24 14.56
CA ARG A 727 -9.72 -11.37 13.80
C ARG A 727 -9.83 -12.68 14.58
N VAL A 728 -10.45 -13.67 13.98
CA VAL A 728 -10.44 -15.05 14.47
C VAL A 728 -9.29 -15.85 13.85
N THR A 729 -8.72 -16.79 14.59
CA THR A 729 -7.70 -17.70 14.08
C THR A 729 -8.33 -18.78 13.24
N HIS A 730 -7.59 -19.23 12.20
CA HIS A 730 -8.03 -20.24 11.24
C HIS A 730 -7.39 -21.62 11.48
N LEU A 731 -6.45 -21.73 12.44
CA LEU A 731 -5.82 -22.98 12.87
C LEU A 731 -5.95 -23.17 14.37
#